data_52cfe0348a4163a6ea1cc58e72bbb991
#
_entry.id   52cfe0348a4163a6ea1cc58e72bbb991
#
_cell.length_a   1.000
_cell.length_b   1.000
_cell.length_c   1.000
_cell.angle_alpha   90.00
_cell.angle_beta   90.00
_cell.angle_gamma   90.00
#
_symmetry.space_group_name_H-M   'P 1'
#
loop_
_entity.id
_entity.type
_entity.pdbx_description
1 polymer ?
#
loop_
_entity_poly.entity_id
_entity_poly.type
_entity_poly.pdbx_seq_one_letter_code
_entity_poly.pdbx_strand_id
1 'polypeptide(L)'
;MLLFIHMPAHADSIAQGEAVWVLDPAVPGPDVPDRGSSLFDKITLDAHGQRHVPYPFEHLVARIEAAADCNAAQPCTRTVLIPLGRSLQRAAASPDFFAHPRRVLAVTEEGSGTLLRDRLYLGFQERASTLEVISYNEAQARFEFQIVSNYALGKVPEVSSASRVMCIACHQNQGPIFSEAMWLETNANPRIAAALKSERQVASAAAVPTDVTQAVDNATDRANRMALTQWLWRNACGDGTKGEACRRAVIKAGLQFALSGERSYAASDPRFKERVLNRFATRATTQWSQGIALASADIPNRDPFDVFEGVTGRSLVDIPLRFDPLVPRSPEHFSPSAGELANDLVRGVSAFISQRVRNSITHALATSHAELREITSPCTFESNQSVRFDCVRDSTIRLRGTLHGTHGELEEIAIDAEEPTRNLQMLQLQNAGHVQRFGVKLGNGNARLSNGRSIERIDLRPQDQNSSASIWIRQDFDRLDAAVDSLSADTLTTEYFETLNAFIGGKHRVTDQPALAPQKSTPASDPSTDRLALLFEAPCGGCHRTQQASPPNFLSGNTKRIHASLRKCAPRMLVRLSMNTLDASLRTKSPMPPETASLSPPSHTQAERAVQSKLIAAVEDMLREEYGRVPAVDELLNRGYESLRTCSSEM
;
A
#
# COMPACT_ATOMS: atom_id res chain seq x y z
N MET A 1 -41.14 12.95 0.37
CA MET A 1 -40.23 14.10 0.12
C MET A 1 -39.12 13.98 1.14
N LEU A 2 -38.11 13.15 0.84
CA LEU A 2 -36.96 12.90 1.70
C LEU A 2 -35.83 13.88 1.28
N LEU A 3 -35.53 14.79 2.21
CA LEU A 3 -34.38 15.70 2.05
C LEU A 3 -33.09 14.90 2.21
N PHE A 4 -32.35 14.72 1.11
CA PHE A 4 -30.93 14.35 1.15
C PHE A 4 -30.13 15.56 1.63
N ILE A 5 -29.68 15.53 2.86
CA ILE A 5 -28.70 16.50 3.36
C ILE A 5 -27.35 16.05 2.77
N HIS A 6 -26.92 16.77 1.72
CA HIS A 6 -25.54 16.74 1.28
C HIS A 6 -24.69 17.35 2.40
N MET A 7 -23.93 16.54 3.10
CA MET A 7 -22.81 17.04 3.91
C MET A 7 -21.75 17.56 2.94
N PRO A 8 -21.34 18.85 3.05
CA PRO A 8 -20.22 19.34 2.29
C PRO A 8 -18.97 18.61 2.78
N ALA A 9 -18.15 18.11 1.84
CA ALA A 9 -16.79 17.68 2.11
C ALA A 9 -16.10 18.85 2.84
N HIS A 10 -15.68 18.62 4.08
CA HIS A 10 -14.88 19.59 4.82
C HIS A 10 -13.55 19.77 4.07
N ALA A 11 -13.48 20.82 3.27
CA ALA A 11 -12.22 21.46 2.95
C ALA A 11 -11.85 22.27 4.20
N ASP A 12 -11.36 21.58 5.24
CA ASP A 12 -10.86 22.23 6.43
C ASP A 12 -9.70 23.16 6.03
N SER A 13 -9.79 24.39 6.45
CA SER A 13 -8.75 25.40 6.37
C SER A 13 -7.50 24.83 7.06
N ILE A 14 -6.56 24.30 6.27
CA ILE A 14 -5.24 23.87 6.73
C ILE A 14 -4.59 25.12 7.33
N ALA A 15 -4.31 25.07 8.63
CA ALA A 15 -3.52 26.08 9.29
C ALA A 15 -2.20 26.22 8.51
N GLN A 16 -1.84 27.46 8.12
CA GLN A 16 -0.60 27.70 7.38
C GLN A 16 0.57 27.16 8.21
N GLY A 17 1.16 26.04 7.78
CA GLY A 17 2.35 25.49 8.43
C GLY A 17 2.39 23.98 8.65
N GLU A 18 1.36 23.21 8.32
CA GLU A 18 1.37 21.74 8.48
C GLU A 18 1.34 21.01 7.14
N ALA A 19 2.01 19.85 7.09
CA ALA A 19 1.96 18.96 5.92
C ALA A 19 0.56 18.35 5.76
N VAL A 20 0.14 18.09 4.53
CA VAL A 20 -1.16 17.47 4.25
C VAL A 20 -1.08 15.96 4.47
N TRP A 21 -1.93 15.44 5.34
CA TRP A 21 -1.99 14.01 5.57
C TRP A 21 -2.63 13.25 4.40
N VAL A 22 -1.95 12.21 3.93
CA VAL A 22 -2.47 11.25 2.95
C VAL A 22 -3.56 10.38 3.58
N LEU A 23 -3.24 9.82 4.75
CA LEU A 23 -4.12 9.07 5.63
C LEU A 23 -3.93 9.62 7.04
N ASP A 24 -4.90 10.38 7.52
CA ASP A 24 -4.86 10.89 8.89
C ASP A 24 -5.18 9.75 9.87
N PRO A 25 -4.27 9.38 10.79
CA PRO A 25 -4.56 8.35 11.79
C PRO A 25 -5.70 8.73 12.75
N ALA A 26 -6.03 10.01 12.88
CA ALA A 26 -7.19 10.48 13.66
C ALA A 26 -8.53 10.27 12.93
N VAL A 27 -8.51 9.94 11.63
CA VAL A 27 -9.70 9.75 10.80
C VAL A 27 -9.74 8.33 10.22
N PRO A 28 -10.13 7.32 11.02
CA PRO A 28 -10.07 5.90 10.62
C PRO A 28 -11.01 5.53 9.47
N GLY A 29 -12.08 6.27 9.27
CA GLY A 29 -13.15 5.92 8.34
C GLY A 29 -14.06 4.76 8.82
N PRO A 30 -15.05 4.34 8.02
CA PRO A 30 -16.00 3.30 8.40
C PRO A 30 -15.34 1.92 8.45
N ASP A 31 -15.81 1.06 9.38
CA ASP A 31 -15.32 -0.31 9.56
C ASP A 31 -15.62 -1.19 8.34
N VAL A 32 -16.81 -1.02 7.75
CA VAL A 32 -17.23 -1.72 6.53
C VAL A 32 -17.00 -0.84 5.31
N PRO A 33 -16.39 -1.35 4.23
CA PRO A 33 -16.17 -0.57 3.03
C PRO A 33 -17.51 -0.24 2.33
N ASP A 34 -17.60 0.98 1.79
CA ASP A 34 -18.77 1.41 1.02
C ASP A 34 -18.77 0.81 -0.40
N ARG A 35 -17.59 0.44 -0.90
CA ARG A 35 -17.40 -0.06 -2.28
C ARG A 35 -16.38 -1.19 -2.34
N GLY A 36 -16.66 -2.13 -3.23
CA GLY A 36 -15.75 -3.23 -3.53
C GLY A 36 -15.56 -4.21 -2.37
N SER A 37 -14.59 -5.05 -2.52
CA SER A 37 -14.21 -6.07 -1.55
C SER A 37 -12.70 -6.16 -1.44
N SER A 38 -12.22 -6.64 -0.30
CA SER A 38 -10.79 -6.88 -0.10
C SER A 38 -10.31 -8.03 -0.98
N LEU A 39 -9.01 -8.12 -1.19
CA LEU A 39 -8.41 -9.23 -1.90
C LEU A 39 -8.64 -10.57 -1.18
N PHE A 40 -8.61 -10.56 0.17
CA PHE A 40 -8.93 -11.74 0.98
C PHE A 40 -10.36 -12.23 0.73
N ASP A 41 -11.32 -11.32 0.62
CA ASP A 41 -12.69 -11.68 0.26
C ASP A 41 -12.74 -12.39 -1.09
N LYS A 42 -12.07 -11.83 -2.10
CA LYS A 42 -12.02 -12.41 -3.47
C LYS A 42 -11.39 -13.81 -3.47
N ILE A 43 -10.32 -14.04 -2.72
CA ILE A 43 -9.63 -15.33 -2.64
C ILE A 43 -10.46 -16.37 -1.91
N THR A 44 -11.23 -15.97 -0.90
CA THR A 44 -12.00 -16.90 -0.05
C THR A 44 -13.41 -17.18 -0.56
N LEU A 45 -13.87 -16.52 -1.61
CA LEU A 45 -15.11 -16.85 -2.30
C LEU A 45 -14.92 -18.04 -3.25
N ASP A 46 -15.94 -18.88 -3.33
CA ASP A 46 -16.04 -19.92 -4.35
C ASP A 46 -16.76 -19.40 -5.61
N ALA A 47 -16.91 -20.25 -6.63
CA ALA A 47 -17.61 -19.93 -7.88
C ALA A 47 -19.10 -19.58 -7.69
N HIS A 48 -19.69 -19.93 -6.54
CA HIS A 48 -21.09 -19.67 -6.20
C HIS A 48 -21.24 -18.42 -5.30
N GLY A 49 -20.12 -17.72 -5.02
CA GLY A 49 -20.11 -16.54 -4.14
C GLY A 49 -20.19 -16.91 -2.66
N GLN A 50 -20.01 -18.16 -2.30
CA GLN A 50 -19.97 -18.59 -0.91
C GLN A 50 -18.56 -18.46 -0.37
N ARG A 51 -18.45 -17.96 0.86
CA ARG A 51 -17.17 -17.79 1.54
C ARG A 51 -16.70 -19.08 2.15
N HIS A 52 -15.47 -19.45 1.81
CA HIS A 52 -14.79 -20.61 2.37
C HIS A 52 -13.35 -20.23 2.73
N VAL A 53 -13.07 -20.17 4.04
CA VAL A 53 -11.71 -19.96 4.56
C VAL A 53 -11.13 -21.33 4.92
N PRO A 54 -10.12 -21.83 4.18
CA PRO A 54 -9.55 -23.14 4.43
C PRO A 54 -8.87 -23.24 5.81
N TYR A 55 -9.04 -24.38 6.49
CA TYR A 55 -8.31 -24.76 7.69
C TYR A 55 -7.64 -26.12 7.44
N PRO A 56 -6.45 -26.39 7.93
CA PRO A 56 -5.57 -25.55 8.76
C PRO A 56 -4.94 -24.38 7.98
N PHE A 57 -4.13 -23.57 8.68
CA PHE A 57 -3.50 -22.36 8.11
C PHE A 57 -2.69 -22.65 6.84
N GLU A 58 -2.03 -23.78 6.76
CA GLU A 58 -1.26 -24.25 5.60
C GLU A 58 -2.14 -24.42 4.35
N HIS A 59 -3.40 -24.84 4.51
CA HIS A 59 -4.35 -24.92 3.39
C HIS A 59 -4.77 -23.52 2.88
N LEU A 60 -4.90 -22.56 3.79
CA LEU A 60 -5.12 -21.16 3.40
C LEU A 60 -3.92 -20.60 2.65
N VAL A 61 -2.71 -20.87 3.12
CA VAL A 61 -1.46 -20.48 2.44
C VAL A 61 -1.42 -21.08 1.03
N ALA A 62 -1.68 -22.38 0.90
CA ALA A 62 -1.72 -23.05 -0.41
C ALA A 62 -2.77 -22.42 -1.37
N ARG A 63 -3.93 -22.02 -0.85
CA ARG A 63 -4.95 -21.32 -1.64
C ARG A 63 -4.48 -19.93 -2.10
N ILE A 64 -3.76 -19.20 -1.25
CA ILE A 64 -3.16 -17.90 -1.58
C ILE A 64 -2.09 -18.07 -2.67
N GLU A 65 -1.18 -19.04 -2.50
CA GLU A 65 -0.15 -19.34 -3.50
C GLU A 65 -0.76 -19.75 -4.86
N ALA A 66 -1.83 -20.55 -4.85
CA ALA A 66 -2.55 -20.90 -6.07
C ALA A 66 -3.24 -19.70 -6.73
N ALA A 67 -3.80 -18.77 -5.96
CA ALA A 67 -4.40 -17.55 -6.50
C ALA A 67 -3.33 -16.60 -7.08
N ALA A 68 -2.13 -16.60 -6.53
CA ALA A 68 -0.98 -15.85 -7.04
C ALA A 68 -0.32 -16.55 -8.23
N ASP A 69 -0.62 -17.83 -8.47
CA ASP A 69 0.02 -18.68 -9.50
C ASP A 69 1.54 -18.66 -9.39
N CYS A 70 2.02 -18.96 -8.18
CA CYS A 70 3.42 -18.91 -7.85
C CYS A 70 4.08 -20.29 -8.06
N ASN A 71 5.34 -20.26 -8.45
CA ASN A 71 6.12 -21.48 -8.58
C ASN A 71 6.44 -22.05 -7.18
N ALA A 72 6.25 -23.35 -6.97
CA ALA A 72 6.56 -24.02 -5.71
C ALA A 72 8.04 -23.84 -5.27
N ALA A 73 8.96 -23.67 -6.22
CA ALA A 73 10.37 -23.37 -5.95
C ALA A 73 10.60 -21.89 -5.54
N GLN A 74 9.68 -21.01 -5.86
CA GLN A 74 9.71 -19.58 -5.55
C GLN A 74 8.33 -19.13 -5.06
N PRO A 75 7.98 -19.43 -3.81
CA PRO A 75 6.70 -19.06 -3.24
C PRO A 75 6.57 -17.54 -3.14
N CYS A 76 5.37 -17.02 -3.41
CA CYS A 76 5.08 -15.60 -3.31
C CYS A 76 4.83 -15.13 -1.88
N THR A 77 4.54 -16.04 -0.97
CA THR A 77 4.33 -15.73 0.44
C THR A 77 5.61 -15.88 1.25
N ARG A 78 5.74 -15.04 2.27
CA ARG A 78 6.79 -15.16 3.30
C ARG A 78 6.14 -15.17 4.67
N THR A 79 6.66 -16.00 5.56
CA THR A 79 6.16 -16.14 6.92
C THR A 79 7.27 -15.90 7.92
N VAL A 80 7.00 -15.08 8.92
CA VAL A 80 7.86 -14.90 10.10
C VAL A 80 7.16 -15.40 11.34
N LEU A 81 7.94 -15.90 12.32
CA LEU A 81 7.47 -16.41 13.61
C LEU A 81 7.78 -15.40 14.69
N ILE A 82 6.78 -15.04 15.49
CA ILE A 82 6.88 -14.00 16.52
C ILE A 82 6.37 -14.55 17.85
N PRO A 83 7.23 -15.11 18.73
CA PRO A 83 6.78 -15.64 20.01
C PRO A 83 6.47 -14.51 21.04
N LEU A 84 7.27 -13.46 21.07
CA LEU A 84 7.23 -12.41 22.08
C LEU A 84 6.89 -11.03 21.49
N GLY A 85 6.11 -10.98 20.43
CA GLY A 85 5.76 -9.75 19.72
C GLY A 85 4.80 -8.84 20.47
N ARG A 86 4.37 -7.77 19.79
CA ARG A 86 3.54 -6.68 20.35
C ARG A 86 2.06 -6.78 19.98
N SER A 87 1.66 -7.81 19.21
CA SER A 87 0.28 -8.06 18.84
C SER A 87 -0.58 -8.40 20.08
N LEU A 88 -1.84 -8.00 20.03
CA LEU A 88 -2.84 -8.36 21.04
C LEU A 88 -3.07 -9.87 21.15
N GLN A 89 -2.88 -10.64 20.06
CA GLN A 89 -2.99 -12.10 20.06
C GLN A 89 -1.90 -12.81 20.88
N ARG A 90 -0.80 -12.10 21.22
CA ARG A 90 0.30 -12.67 22.03
C ARG A 90 -0.20 -13.34 23.30
N ALA A 91 -1.17 -12.72 23.97
CA ALA A 91 -1.67 -13.23 25.26
C ALA A 91 -2.24 -14.67 25.17
N ALA A 92 -2.76 -15.08 24.00
CA ALA A 92 -3.28 -16.44 23.80
C ALA A 92 -2.20 -17.52 23.85
N ALA A 93 -0.93 -17.19 23.59
CA ALA A 93 0.19 -18.10 23.65
C ALA A 93 0.73 -18.32 25.07
N SER A 94 0.30 -17.54 26.07
CA SER A 94 0.81 -17.63 27.43
C SER A 94 0.49 -18.97 28.11
N PRO A 95 1.45 -19.57 28.86
CA PRO A 95 2.83 -19.15 29.04
C PRO A 95 3.80 -19.66 27.98
N ASP A 96 3.34 -20.49 27.03
CA ASP A 96 4.16 -21.30 26.11
C ASP A 96 4.44 -20.57 24.79
N PHE A 97 4.93 -19.34 24.87
CA PHE A 97 5.09 -18.43 23.73
C PHE A 97 5.93 -19.00 22.58
N PHE A 98 6.97 -19.77 22.88
CA PHE A 98 7.86 -20.37 21.88
C PHE A 98 7.31 -21.65 21.28
N ALA A 99 6.46 -22.38 22.01
CA ALA A 99 5.76 -23.55 21.46
C ALA A 99 4.63 -23.12 20.49
N HIS A 100 4.03 -21.96 20.73
CA HIS A 100 2.89 -21.44 19.98
C HIS A 100 3.13 -20.00 19.48
N PRO A 101 4.18 -19.77 18.65
CA PRO A 101 4.48 -18.44 18.17
C PRO A 101 3.36 -17.93 17.24
N ARG A 102 3.12 -16.62 17.26
CA ARG A 102 2.30 -16.00 16.22
C ARG A 102 3.02 -16.09 14.87
N ARG A 103 2.29 -16.46 13.83
CA ARG A 103 2.75 -16.49 12.45
C ARG A 103 2.26 -15.23 11.75
N VAL A 104 3.15 -14.50 11.10
CA VAL A 104 2.79 -13.38 10.23
C VAL A 104 3.19 -13.73 8.81
N LEU A 105 2.21 -13.79 7.92
CA LEU A 105 2.39 -14.07 6.50
C LEU A 105 2.17 -12.79 5.71
N ALA A 106 3.02 -12.54 4.72
CA ALA A 106 2.89 -11.47 3.75
C ALA A 106 3.05 -12.03 2.33
N VAL A 107 2.28 -11.51 1.38
CA VAL A 107 2.49 -11.75 -0.06
C VAL A 107 3.52 -10.73 -0.54
N THR A 108 4.77 -11.15 -0.71
CA THR A 108 5.92 -10.28 -0.97
C THR A 108 6.39 -10.28 -2.41
N GLU A 109 6.05 -11.35 -3.14
CA GLU A 109 6.45 -11.54 -4.53
C GLU A 109 5.23 -11.63 -5.45
N GLU A 110 5.45 -11.43 -6.74
CA GLU A 110 4.43 -11.47 -7.76
C GLU A 110 4.56 -12.76 -8.59
N GLY A 111 3.49 -13.54 -8.63
CA GLY A 111 3.37 -14.68 -9.54
C GLY A 111 2.75 -14.28 -10.88
N SER A 112 2.36 -15.27 -11.67
CA SER A 112 1.67 -15.08 -12.96
C SER A 112 0.14 -14.95 -12.83
N GLY A 113 -0.39 -15.13 -11.63
CA GLY A 113 -1.81 -15.04 -11.33
C GLY A 113 -2.36 -13.60 -11.23
N THR A 114 -3.55 -13.49 -10.67
CA THR A 114 -4.24 -12.20 -10.49
C THR A 114 -3.94 -11.53 -9.15
N LEU A 115 -3.37 -12.27 -8.21
CA LEU A 115 -2.99 -11.77 -6.91
C LEU A 115 -1.67 -11.01 -7.02
N LEU A 116 -1.71 -9.70 -6.78
CA LEU A 116 -0.53 -8.88 -6.75
C LEU A 116 0.12 -8.89 -5.36
N ARG A 117 1.44 -8.74 -5.34
CA ARG A 117 2.23 -8.57 -4.11
C ARG A 117 1.75 -7.36 -3.28
N ASP A 118 2.13 -7.33 -2.03
CA ASP A 118 1.95 -6.22 -1.08
C ASP A 118 0.48 -5.88 -0.75
N ARG A 119 -0.47 -6.78 -1.03
CA ARG A 119 -1.90 -6.54 -0.84
C ARG A 119 -2.56 -7.41 0.22
N LEU A 120 -1.85 -8.38 0.77
CA LEU A 120 -2.41 -9.32 1.73
C LEU A 120 -1.37 -9.67 2.81
N TYR A 121 -1.80 -9.49 4.05
CA TYR A 121 -1.04 -9.80 5.26
C TYR A 121 -1.96 -10.56 6.23
N LEU A 122 -1.47 -11.64 6.81
CA LEU A 122 -2.21 -12.47 7.76
C LEU A 122 -1.44 -12.59 9.06
N GLY A 123 -2.15 -12.48 10.18
CA GLY A 123 -1.63 -12.75 11.51
C GLY A 123 -2.38 -13.91 12.14
N PHE A 124 -1.72 -15.05 12.38
CA PHE A 124 -2.31 -16.24 12.94
C PHE A 124 -1.65 -16.66 14.23
N GLN A 125 -2.44 -16.88 15.26
CA GLN A 125 -2.03 -17.50 16.51
C GLN A 125 -3.01 -18.65 16.81
N GLU A 126 -2.51 -19.87 16.83
CA GLU A 126 -3.36 -21.07 16.84
C GLU A 126 -4.27 -21.17 18.07
N ARG A 127 -3.78 -20.78 19.28
CA ARG A 127 -4.57 -20.83 20.51
C ARG A 127 -5.64 -19.72 20.60
N ALA A 128 -5.51 -18.67 19.79
CA ALA A 128 -6.52 -17.61 19.72
C ALA A 128 -7.77 -18.05 18.95
N SER A 129 -7.70 -19.13 18.16
CA SER A 129 -8.75 -19.54 17.21
C SER A 129 -9.23 -18.37 16.33
N THR A 130 -8.33 -17.46 16.01
CA THR A 130 -8.59 -16.22 15.29
C THR A 130 -7.48 -15.94 14.30
N LEU A 131 -7.86 -15.50 13.09
CA LEU A 131 -6.94 -15.01 12.07
C LEU A 131 -7.19 -13.52 11.90
N GLU A 132 -6.15 -12.71 12.00
CA GLU A 132 -6.17 -11.27 11.69
C GLU A 132 -5.76 -11.09 10.23
N VAL A 133 -6.49 -10.24 9.50
CA VAL A 133 -6.27 -10.01 8.08
C VAL A 133 -6.16 -8.52 7.80
N ILE A 134 -5.10 -8.12 7.09
CA ILE A 134 -4.97 -6.81 6.47
C ILE A 134 -4.92 -7.04 4.97
N SER A 135 -5.97 -6.61 4.26
CA SER A 135 -6.14 -6.91 2.84
C SER A 135 -6.59 -5.69 2.06
N TYR A 136 -5.92 -5.43 0.93
CA TYR A 136 -6.18 -4.25 0.13
C TYR A 136 -7.51 -4.35 -0.63
N ASN A 137 -8.30 -3.28 -0.57
CA ASN A 137 -9.51 -3.08 -1.35
C ASN A 137 -9.24 -2.00 -2.41
N GLU A 138 -9.05 -2.43 -3.64
CA GLU A 138 -8.69 -1.52 -4.74
C GLU A 138 -9.79 -0.50 -5.06
N ALA A 139 -11.07 -0.90 -4.97
CA ALA A 139 -12.20 0.00 -5.27
C ALA A 139 -12.32 1.11 -4.22
N GLN A 140 -12.00 0.81 -2.95
CA GLN A 140 -11.98 1.78 -1.85
C GLN A 140 -10.61 2.47 -1.74
N ALA A 141 -9.57 1.92 -2.40
CA ALA A 141 -8.18 2.38 -2.36
C ALA A 141 -7.60 2.44 -0.93
N ARG A 142 -7.90 1.41 -0.12
CA ARG A 142 -7.41 1.30 1.26
C ARG A 142 -7.22 -0.16 1.67
N PHE A 143 -6.50 -0.38 2.75
CA PHE A 143 -6.49 -1.66 3.43
C PHE A 143 -7.73 -1.82 4.30
N GLU A 144 -8.37 -2.99 4.22
CA GLU A 144 -9.41 -3.43 5.13
C GLU A 144 -8.80 -4.29 6.22
N PHE A 145 -9.30 -4.08 7.44
CA PHE A 145 -8.96 -4.90 8.60
C PHE A 145 -10.11 -5.87 8.83
N GLN A 146 -9.79 -7.16 8.81
CA GLN A 146 -10.78 -8.23 8.94
C GLN A 146 -10.34 -9.23 10.01
N ILE A 147 -11.31 -9.86 10.64
CA ILE A 147 -11.11 -10.94 11.61
C ILE A 147 -11.82 -12.18 11.10
N VAL A 148 -11.11 -13.30 11.11
CA VAL A 148 -11.70 -14.62 10.94
C VAL A 148 -11.83 -15.26 12.32
N SER A 149 -13.03 -15.29 12.86
CA SER A 149 -13.34 -15.96 14.11
C SER A 149 -13.60 -17.45 13.88
N ASN A 150 -13.60 -18.24 14.94
CA ASN A 150 -13.80 -19.70 14.90
C ASN A 150 -12.79 -20.44 13.99
N TYR A 151 -11.60 -19.87 13.80
CA TYR A 151 -10.56 -20.45 12.95
C TYR A 151 -9.81 -21.58 13.70
N ALA A 152 -10.49 -22.73 13.84
CA ALA A 152 -10.02 -23.88 14.58
C ALA A 152 -10.59 -25.18 14.01
N LEU A 153 -9.98 -26.32 14.36
CA LEU A 153 -10.42 -27.65 13.93
C LEU A 153 -11.89 -27.91 14.29
N GLY A 154 -12.68 -28.32 13.29
CA GLY A 154 -14.09 -28.68 13.46
C GLY A 154 -15.03 -27.47 13.66
N LYS A 155 -14.54 -26.25 13.50
CA LYS A 155 -15.34 -25.04 13.54
C LYS A 155 -15.58 -24.49 12.12
N VAL A 156 -16.59 -23.66 11.96
CA VAL A 156 -16.86 -22.93 10.72
C VAL A 156 -16.31 -21.52 10.87
N PRO A 157 -15.27 -21.17 10.09
CA PRO A 157 -14.68 -19.83 10.14
C PRO A 157 -15.69 -18.75 9.69
N GLU A 158 -15.73 -17.64 10.41
CA GLU A 158 -16.58 -16.49 10.09
C GLU A 158 -15.71 -15.25 9.89
N VAL A 159 -15.89 -14.55 8.76
CA VAL A 159 -15.14 -13.34 8.42
C VAL A 159 -16.01 -12.11 8.73
N SER A 160 -15.46 -11.19 9.49
CA SER A 160 -16.07 -9.90 9.79
C SER A 160 -15.09 -8.75 9.64
N SER A 161 -15.60 -7.54 9.41
CA SER A 161 -14.79 -6.33 9.48
C SER A 161 -14.40 -6.04 10.93
N ALA A 162 -13.12 -5.73 11.15
CA ALA A 162 -12.64 -5.30 12.47
C ALA A 162 -12.94 -3.81 12.68
N SER A 163 -12.98 -3.38 13.93
CA SER A 163 -13.06 -1.95 14.26
C SER A 163 -11.78 -1.23 13.79
N ARG A 164 -11.93 -0.30 12.86
CA ARG A 164 -10.80 0.47 12.32
C ARG A 164 -10.14 1.35 13.36
N VAL A 165 -10.94 1.97 14.25
CA VAL A 165 -10.41 2.76 15.38
C VAL A 165 -9.43 1.94 16.21
N MET A 166 -9.78 0.68 16.48
CA MET A 166 -8.94 -0.23 17.24
C MET A 166 -7.66 -0.60 16.47
N CYS A 167 -7.78 -0.93 15.20
CA CYS A 167 -6.64 -1.37 14.38
C CYS A 167 -5.67 -0.20 14.13
N ILE A 168 -6.18 0.98 13.80
CA ILE A 168 -5.39 2.16 13.47
C ILE A 168 -4.68 2.72 14.70
N ALA A 169 -5.16 2.47 15.91
CA ALA A 169 -4.40 2.83 17.12
C ALA A 169 -2.94 2.34 17.08
N CYS A 170 -2.69 1.16 16.52
CA CYS A 170 -1.35 0.63 16.26
C CYS A 170 -0.93 0.81 14.78
N HIS A 171 -1.82 0.56 13.83
CA HIS A 171 -1.58 0.64 12.40
C HIS A 171 -1.84 2.07 11.87
N GLN A 172 -1.09 3.05 12.39
CA GLN A 172 -1.32 4.48 12.15
C GLN A 172 -1.22 4.89 10.67
N ASN A 173 -0.47 4.12 9.87
CA ASN A 173 -0.43 4.23 8.40
C ASN A 173 -1.67 3.64 7.71
N GLN A 174 -2.67 3.18 8.47
CA GLN A 174 -3.89 2.49 7.99
C GLN A 174 -3.60 1.25 7.11
N GLY A 175 -2.48 0.60 7.34
CA GLY A 175 -1.98 -0.55 6.58
C GLY A 175 -1.11 -1.48 7.43
N PRO A 176 -0.35 -2.39 6.79
CA PRO A 176 0.59 -3.24 7.50
C PRO A 176 1.69 -2.40 8.15
N ILE A 177 2.20 -2.90 9.28
CA ILE A 177 3.35 -2.33 9.98
C ILE A 177 4.38 -3.44 10.20
N PHE A 178 5.65 -3.08 10.15
CA PHE A 178 6.75 -3.99 10.40
C PHE A 178 7.86 -3.23 11.14
N SER A 179 8.75 -3.94 11.74
CA SER A 179 9.90 -3.29 12.33
C SER A 179 11.03 -3.11 11.33
N GLU A 180 12.12 -3.08 11.32
CA GLU A 180 13.19 -3.00 10.35
C GLU A 180 13.50 -4.39 9.75
N ALA A 181 14.30 -4.44 8.69
CA ALA A 181 14.72 -5.65 7.99
C ALA A 181 15.26 -6.77 8.91
N MET A 182 15.86 -6.42 10.05
CA MET A 182 16.26 -7.35 11.12
C MET A 182 15.31 -7.23 12.30
N TRP A 183 14.05 -7.61 12.13
CA TRP A 183 13.08 -7.54 13.22
C TRP A 183 13.40 -8.54 14.33
N LEU A 184 13.94 -8.04 15.43
CA LEU A 184 14.50 -8.83 16.51
C LEU A 184 13.46 -9.55 17.39
N GLU A 185 12.17 -9.30 17.17
CA GLU A 185 11.08 -10.10 17.78
C GLU A 185 10.75 -11.37 17.03
N THR A 186 11.37 -11.60 15.86
CA THR A 186 11.08 -12.73 14.95
C THR A 186 12.17 -13.80 15.00
N ASN A 187 11.92 -14.88 14.28
CA ASN A 187 12.92 -15.94 14.03
C ASN A 187 14.16 -15.45 13.24
N ALA A 188 14.23 -14.21 12.80
CA ALA A 188 15.46 -13.59 12.29
C ALA A 188 16.48 -13.34 13.43
N ASN A 189 16.02 -13.15 14.67
CA ASN A 189 16.88 -13.07 15.85
C ASN A 189 17.42 -14.47 16.20
N PRO A 190 18.76 -14.67 16.23
CA PRO A 190 19.35 -15.97 16.53
C PRO A 190 18.92 -16.57 17.87
N ARG A 191 18.68 -15.73 18.90
CA ARG A 191 18.22 -16.16 20.23
C ARG A 191 16.79 -16.69 20.16
N ILE A 192 15.91 -16.03 19.43
CA ILE A 192 14.54 -16.49 19.19
C ILE A 192 14.56 -17.77 18.35
N ALA A 193 15.33 -17.81 17.27
CA ALA A 193 15.45 -18.98 16.43
C ALA A 193 15.95 -20.21 17.21
N ALA A 194 16.92 -20.02 18.11
CA ALA A 194 17.42 -21.09 18.98
C ALA A 194 16.34 -21.58 19.96
N ALA A 195 15.58 -20.69 20.59
CA ALA A 195 14.50 -21.03 21.49
C ALA A 195 13.34 -21.76 20.78
N LEU A 196 12.93 -21.29 19.61
CA LEU A 196 11.93 -21.96 18.76
C LEU A 196 12.38 -23.36 18.35
N LYS A 197 13.68 -23.56 18.07
CA LYS A 197 14.23 -24.83 17.65
C LYS A 197 14.30 -25.85 18.82
N SER A 198 14.47 -25.37 20.05
CA SER A 198 14.45 -26.22 21.24
C SER A 198 13.05 -26.79 21.51
N GLU A 199 12.00 -26.04 21.17
CA GLU A 199 10.60 -26.46 21.25
C GLU A 199 10.24 -27.28 20.00
N ARG A 200 10.51 -28.55 20.01
CA ARG A 200 10.45 -29.52 18.88
C ARG A 200 9.22 -29.42 17.97
N GLN A 201 8.15 -28.82 18.42
CA GLN A 201 6.91 -28.69 17.68
C GLN A 201 7.01 -27.67 16.50
N VAL A 202 8.06 -26.86 16.47
CA VAL A 202 8.28 -25.81 15.45
C VAL A 202 9.46 -26.14 14.53
N ALA A 203 9.95 -27.38 14.53
CA ALA A 203 11.14 -27.81 13.79
C ALA A 203 11.07 -27.57 12.26
N SER A 204 9.87 -27.61 11.68
CA SER A 204 9.67 -27.29 10.25
C SER A 204 9.83 -25.81 9.92
N ALA A 205 9.67 -24.94 10.90
CA ALA A 205 9.77 -23.49 10.72
C ALA A 205 11.19 -22.96 10.95
N ALA A 206 12.11 -23.79 11.43
CA ALA A 206 13.50 -23.41 11.70
C ALA A 206 14.34 -23.15 10.43
N ALA A 207 13.78 -23.46 9.26
CA ALA A 207 14.45 -23.25 7.97
C ALA A 207 14.11 -21.92 7.29
N VAL A 208 13.41 -21.00 7.98
CA VAL A 208 13.08 -19.68 7.40
C VAL A 208 14.37 -18.85 7.31
N PRO A 209 14.78 -18.45 6.10
CA PRO A 209 15.97 -17.62 5.93
C PRO A 209 15.86 -16.27 6.66
N THR A 210 16.97 -15.71 7.10
CA THR A 210 17.02 -14.41 7.79
C THR A 210 16.59 -13.25 6.89
N ASP A 211 16.71 -13.38 5.57
CA ASP A 211 16.29 -12.40 4.57
C ASP A 211 14.77 -12.27 4.42
N VAL A 212 13.99 -13.21 4.97
CA VAL A 212 12.53 -13.16 4.94
C VAL A 212 11.99 -11.90 5.64
N THR A 213 12.63 -11.48 6.73
CA THR A 213 12.22 -10.25 7.42
C THR A 213 12.43 -9.02 6.56
N GLN A 214 13.50 -8.95 5.78
CA GLN A 214 13.72 -7.88 4.81
C GLN A 214 12.66 -7.90 3.69
N ALA A 215 12.26 -9.06 3.20
CA ALA A 215 11.22 -9.16 2.19
C ALA A 215 9.86 -8.64 2.71
N VAL A 216 9.52 -8.95 3.97
CA VAL A 216 8.28 -8.47 4.62
C VAL A 216 8.34 -6.96 4.89
N ASP A 217 9.48 -6.45 5.33
CA ASP A 217 9.75 -5.03 5.55
C ASP A 217 9.57 -4.24 4.24
N ASN A 218 10.26 -4.64 3.17
CA ASN A 218 10.12 -4.03 1.84
C ASN A 218 8.68 -4.10 1.31
N ALA A 219 7.94 -5.18 1.59
CA ALA A 219 6.54 -5.31 1.19
C ALA A 219 5.66 -4.30 1.94
N THR A 220 5.94 -4.07 3.22
CA THR A 220 5.24 -3.11 4.06
C THR A 220 5.46 -1.68 3.56
N ASP A 221 6.69 -1.32 3.22
CA ASP A 221 7.03 -0.02 2.62
C ASP A 221 6.30 0.24 1.31
N ARG A 222 6.27 -0.78 0.43
CA ARG A 222 5.55 -0.65 -0.84
C ARG A 222 4.05 -0.54 -0.64
N ALA A 223 3.48 -1.26 0.36
CA ALA A 223 2.08 -1.14 0.74
C ALA A 223 1.75 0.26 1.27
N ASN A 224 2.63 0.84 2.09
CA ASN A 224 2.48 2.20 2.59
C ASN A 224 2.44 3.21 1.43
N ARG A 225 3.30 3.06 0.44
CA ARG A 225 3.34 3.93 -0.75
C ARG A 225 2.11 3.81 -1.66
N MET A 226 1.36 2.70 -1.62
CA MET A 226 0.10 2.59 -2.36
C MET A 226 -0.92 3.66 -1.92
N ALA A 227 -0.98 3.99 -0.64
CA ALA A 227 -1.84 5.06 -0.14
C ALA A 227 -1.45 6.41 -0.75
N LEU A 228 -0.16 6.74 -0.77
CA LEU A 228 0.35 7.96 -1.42
C LEU A 228 0.01 7.97 -2.92
N THR A 229 0.19 6.84 -3.61
CA THR A 229 -0.13 6.72 -5.04
C THR A 229 -1.59 7.02 -5.32
N GLN A 230 -2.52 6.43 -4.57
CA GLN A 230 -3.95 6.65 -4.73
C GLN A 230 -4.36 8.08 -4.36
N TRP A 231 -3.72 8.65 -3.35
CA TRP A 231 -3.96 10.03 -2.95
C TRP A 231 -3.47 11.02 -4.02
N LEU A 232 -2.25 10.83 -4.55
CA LEU A 232 -1.73 11.63 -5.65
C LEU A 232 -2.58 11.48 -6.91
N TRP A 233 -3.03 10.28 -7.23
CA TRP A 233 -3.92 10.00 -8.36
C TRP A 233 -5.19 10.86 -8.33
N ARG A 234 -5.82 10.94 -7.16
CA ARG A 234 -7.06 11.70 -6.96
C ARG A 234 -6.79 13.21 -6.90
N ASN A 235 -5.79 13.60 -6.14
CA ASN A 235 -5.60 15.00 -5.76
C ASN A 235 -4.65 15.76 -6.70
N ALA A 236 -3.59 15.13 -7.23
CA ALA A 236 -2.60 15.84 -8.03
C ALA A 236 -3.09 16.18 -9.43
N CYS A 237 -3.77 15.28 -10.11
CA CYS A 237 -4.34 15.54 -11.42
C CYS A 237 -5.61 16.44 -11.34
N GLY A 238 -6.41 16.33 -10.24
CA GLY A 238 -7.66 17.06 -10.07
C GLY A 238 -8.77 16.61 -11.02
N ASP A 239 -9.84 17.39 -11.12
CA ASP A 239 -11.06 17.03 -11.83
C ASP A 239 -11.15 17.62 -13.24
N GLY A 240 -12.19 17.19 -13.99
CA GLY A 240 -12.54 17.65 -15.31
C GLY A 240 -11.58 17.19 -16.41
N THR A 241 -11.78 17.68 -17.62
CA THR A 241 -11.05 17.25 -18.82
C THR A 241 -9.52 17.39 -18.71
N LYS A 242 -9.06 18.44 -18.05
CA LYS A 242 -7.62 18.63 -17.80
C LYS A 242 -7.10 17.60 -16.76
N GLY A 243 -7.91 17.22 -15.77
CA GLY A 243 -7.59 16.17 -14.81
C GLY A 243 -7.49 14.81 -15.48
N GLU A 244 -8.42 14.49 -16.36
CA GLU A 244 -8.38 13.27 -17.15
C GLU A 244 -7.15 13.22 -18.06
N ALA A 245 -6.82 14.29 -18.77
CA ALA A 245 -5.62 14.38 -19.59
C ALA A 245 -4.32 14.18 -18.78
N CYS A 246 -4.29 14.67 -17.54
CA CYS A 246 -3.20 14.42 -16.59
C CYS A 246 -3.13 12.91 -16.23
N ARG A 247 -4.24 12.31 -15.80
CA ARG A 247 -4.29 10.89 -15.44
C ARG A 247 -3.87 9.98 -16.61
N ARG A 248 -4.34 10.26 -17.83
CA ARG A 248 -3.92 9.53 -19.02
C ARG A 248 -2.43 9.63 -19.28
N ALA A 249 -1.85 10.82 -19.12
CA ALA A 249 -0.40 11.01 -19.27
C ALA A 249 0.39 10.22 -18.20
N VAL A 250 -0.11 10.19 -16.96
CA VAL A 250 0.49 9.39 -15.86
C VAL A 250 0.38 7.89 -16.15
N ILE A 251 -0.77 7.37 -16.65
CA ILE A 251 -0.91 5.96 -17.04
C ILE A 251 0.10 5.59 -18.12
N LYS A 252 0.23 6.42 -19.16
CA LYS A 252 1.21 6.20 -20.23
C LYS A 252 2.64 6.12 -19.67
N ALA A 253 3.01 7.06 -18.82
CA ALA A 253 4.31 7.07 -18.16
C ALA A 253 4.51 5.84 -17.26
N GLY A 254 3.49 5.44 -16.48
CA GLY A 254 3.53 4.24 -15.63
C GLY A 254 3.67 2.94 -16.43
N LEU A 255 2.98 2.83 -17.56
CA LEU A 255 3.16 1.71 -18.51
C LEU A 255 4.56 1.69 -19.11
N GLN A 256 5.09 2.83 -19.56
CA GLN A 256 6.46 2.92 -20.06
C GLN A 256 7.47 2.48 -19.00
N PHE A 257 7.29 2.96 -17.76
CA PHE A 257 8.14 2.58 -16.64
C PHE A 257 8.08 1.07 -16.37
N ALA A 258 6.88 0.48 -16.28
CA ALA A 258 6.69 -0.95 -16.06
C ALA A 258 7.28 -1.81 -17.20
N LEU A 259 7.05 -1.43 -18.46
CA LEU A 259 7.54 -2.16 -19.64
C LEU A 259 9.06 -2.00 -19.85
N SER A 260 9.67 -0.93 -19.33
CA SER A 260 11.14 -0.75 -19.35
C SER A 260 11.85 -1.57 -18.27
N GLY A 261 11.16 -2.37 -17.49
CA GLY A 261 11.70 -3.07 -16.32
C GLY A 261 11.97 -2.12 -15.15
N GLU A 262 11.10 -1.14 -14.95
CA GLU A 262 11.13 -0.14 -13.87
C GLU A 262 12.38 0.76 -13.88
N ARG A 263 12.89 1.06 -15.09
CA ARG A 263 14.12 1.85 -15.25
C ARG A 263 13.87 3.30 -15.64
N SER A 264 12.93 3.54 -16.54
CA SER A 264 12.73 4.89 -17.10
C SER A 264 11.33 5.08 -17.71
N TYR A 265 10.94 6.32 -17.81
CA TYR A 265 9.81 6.80 -18.59
C TYR A 265 10.15 8.16 -19.21
N ALA A 266 9.38 8.62 -20.20
CA ALA A 266 9.64 9.87 -20.90
C ALA A 266 9.27 11.11 -20.06
N ALA A 267 10.01 11.37 -18.98
CA ALA A 267 9.79 12.53 -18.10
C ALA A 267 10.01 13.89 -18.81
N SER A 268 10.83 13.90 -19.87
CA SER A 268 11.13 15.08 -20.69
C SER A 268 10.11 15.36 -21.80
N ASP A 269 9.12 14.46 -21.98
CA ASP A 269 8.05 14.66 -22.97
C ASP A 269 7.33 16.00 -22.69
N PRO A 270 7.25 16.93 -23.68
CA PRO A 270 6.55 18.21 -23.53
C PRO A 270 5.10 18.06 -23.07
N ARG A 271 4.39 17.02 -23.53
CA ARG A 271 3.02 16.72 -23.12
C ARG A 271 2.94 16.27 -21.66
N PHE A 272 3.88 15.45 -21.21
CA PHE A 272 3.97 15.06 -19.80
C PHE A 272 4.29 16.27 -18.93
N LYS A 273 5.23 17.11 -19.33
CA LYS A 273 5.56 18.36 -18.64
C LYS A 273 4.34 19.28 -18.50
N GLU A 274 3.63 19.51 -19.61
CA GLU A 274 2.44 20.37 -19.62
C GLU A 274 1.30 19.80 -18.78
N ARG A 275 0.96 18.54 -19.00
CA ARG A 275 -0.22 17.90 -18.42
C ARG A 275 -0.02 17.46 -16.96
N VAL A 276 1.20 17.11 -16.56
CA VAL A 276 1.51 16.57 -15.24
C VAL A 276 2.37 17.53 -14.43
N LEU A 277 3.61 17.81 -14.86
CA LEU A 277 4.56 18.54 -14.03
C LEU A 277 4.11 19.96 -13.69
N ASN A 278 3.56 20.71 -14.66
CA ASN A 278 3.07 22.08 -14.42
C ASN A 278 1.88 22.10 -13.45
N ARG A 279 1.01 21.08 -13.50
CA ARG A 279 -0.11 20.95 -12.56
C ARG A 279 0.38 20.62 -11.15
N PHE A 280 1.30 19.68 -11.04
CA PHE A 280 1.89 19.31 -9.76
C PHE A 280 2.65 20.47 -9.14
N ALA A 281 3.40 21.25 -9.94
CA ALA A 281 4.09 22.44 -9.47
C ALA A 281 3.10 23.48 -8.88
N THR A 282 1.98 23.71 -9.56
CA THR A 282 0.94 24.62 -9.03
C THR A 282 0.38 24.11 -7.71
N ARG A 283 0.05 22.82 -7.60
CA ARG A 283 -0.51 22.26 -6.36
C ARG A 283 0.53 22.18 -5.23
N ALA A 284 1.76 21.82 -5.54
CA ALA A 284 2.85 21.81 -4.57
C ALA A 284 3.06 23.16 -3.91
N THR A 285 2.95 24.24 -4.68
CA THR A 285 3.12 25.61 -4.15
C THR A 285 1.88 26.16 -3.46
N THR A 286 0.67 25.77 -3.89
CA THR A 286 -0.58 26.39 -3.41
C THR A 286 -1.30 25.57 -2.35
N GLN A 287 -1.23 24.22 -2.41
CA GLN A 287 -2.00 23.33 -1.56
C GLN A 287 -1.11 22.48 -0.63
N TRP A 288 0.11 22.18 -1.04
CA TRP A 288 1.03 21.27 -0.32
C TRP A 288 2.38 21.92 -0.06
N SER A 289 2.39 23.24 0.21
CA SER A 289 3.62 24.01 0.39
C SER A 289 4.53 23.49 1.51
N GLN A 290 3.95 22.79 2.51
CA GLN A 290 4.68 22.14 3.60
C GLN A 290 4.91 20.63 3.36
N GLY A 291 4.59 20.14 2.17
CA GLY A 291 4.71 18.73 1.80
C GLY A 291 3.47 17.90 2.11
N ILE A 292 3.62 16.62 1.92
CA ILE A 292 2.61 15.58 2.11
C ILE A 292 3.14 14.62 3.17
N ALA A 293 2.30 14.20 4.10
CA ALA A 293 2.66 13.33 5.22
C ALA A 293 1.86 12.02 5.20
N LEU A 294 2.51 10.95 5.57
CA LEU A 294 1.93 9.62 5.82
C LEU A 294 2.57 9.05 7.09
N ALA A 295 1.79 8.43 7.96
CA ALA A 295 2.36 7.79 9.14
C ALA A 295 3.34 6.69 8.72
N SER A 296 4.51 6.64 9.37
CA SER A 296 5.52 5.62 9.07
C SER A 296 4.95 4.22 9.29
N ALA A 297 5.27 3.30 8.38
CA ALA A 297 4.96 1.89 8.52
C ALA A 297 5.86 1.20 9.55
N ASP A 298 7.00 1.82 9.88
CA ASP A 298 8.00 1.25 10.77
C ASP A 298 7.62 1.44 12.24
N ILE A 299 7.82 0.39 13.01
CA ILE A 299 7.78 0.42 14.47
C ILE A 299 9.18 0.19 15.03
N PRO A 300 9.54 0.80 16.18
CA PRO A 300 10.89 0.66 16.74
C PRO A 300 11.28 -0.80 16.93
N ASN A 301 12.47 -1.20 16.46
CA ASN A 301 13.00 -2.54 16.62
C ASN A 301 13.24 -2.87 18.09
N ARG A 302 12.86 -4.07 18.51
CA ARG A 302 12.97 -4.54 19.90
C ARG A 302 13.58 -5.92 19.96
N ASP A 303 14.68 -6.08 20.68
CA ASP A 303 15.10 -7.40 21.15
C ASP A 303 14.44 -7.71 22.50
N PRO A 304 13.51 -8.69 22.59
CA PRO A 304 12.81 -9.01 23.83
C PRO A 304 13.75 -9.45 24.96
N PHE A 305 14.92 -9.98 24.64
CA PHE A 305 15.89 -10.49 25.63
C PHE A 305 16.75 -9.36 26.23
N ASP A 306 17.01 -8.29 25.46
CA ASP A 306 17.93 -7.23 25.90
C ASP A 306 17.20 -6.06 26.58
N VAL A 307 15.90 -5.89 26.33
CA VAL A 307 15.12 -4.74 26.85
C VAL A 307 15.16 -4.61 28.36
N PHE A 308 15.22 -5.74 29.07
CA PHE A 308 15.23 -5.79 30.54
C PHE A 308 16.43 -6.53 31.10
N GLU A 309 17.53 -6.63 30.34
CA GLU A 309 18.74 -7.27 30.79
C GLU A 309 19.23 -6.61 32.08
N GLY A 310 19.45 -7.41 33.11
CA GLY A 310 19.85 -6.92 34.44
C GLY A 310 18.72 -6.30 35.29
N VAL A 311 17.49 -6.21 34.78
CA VAL A 311 16.33 -5.68 35.52
C VAL A 311 15.52 -6.82 36.13
N THR A 312 15.59 -6.95 37.45
CA THR A 312 14.83 -8.00 38.16
C THR A 312 13.33 -7.72 38.16
N GLY A 313 12.54 -8.80 38.12
CA GLY A 313 11.07 -8.74 38.22
C GLY A 313 10.33 -8.31 36.93
N ARG A 314 11.02 -8.03 35.82
CA ARG A 314 10.40 -7.75 34.54
C ARG A 314 10.26 -9.02 33.68
N SER A 315 9.15 -9.12 32.97
CA SER A 315 8.86 -10.23 32.06
C SER A 315 9.29 -9.87 30.63
N LEU A 316 9.75 -10.87 29.86
CA LEU A 316 10.06 -10.72 28.43
C LEU A 316 8.85 -10.23 27.60
N VAL A 317 7.63 -10.41 28.11
CA VAL A 317 6.40 -9.94 27.49
C VAL A 317 6.05 -8.49 27.81
N ASP A 318 6.72 -7.86 28.78
CA ASP A 318 6.55 -6.43 29.05
C ASP A 318 7.09 -5.59 27.89
N ILE A 319 6.35 -4.55 27.54
CA ILE A 319 6.71 -3.63 26.46
C ILE A 319 6.94 -2.25 27.06
N PRO A 320 8.19 -1.77 27.10
CA PRO A 320 8.49 -0.38 27.45
C PRO A 320 7.81 0.60 26.50
N LEU A 321 7.51 1.81 26.98
CA LEU A 321 6.79 2.83 26.22
C LEU A 321 7.42 3.07 24.83
N ARG A 322 8.75 3.20 24.75
CA ARG A 322 9.47 3.46 23.49
C ARG A 322 9.23 2.42 22.38
N PHE A 323 8.76 1.22 22.73
CA PHE A 323 8.45 0.14 21.80
C PHE A 323 6.93 -0.12 21.67
N ASP A 324 6.09 0.63 22.40
CA ASP A 324 4.64 0.44 22.33
C ASP A 324 4.11 0.96 20.97
N PRO A 325 3.46 0.12 20.15
CA PRO A 325 2.94 0.53 18.83
C PRO A 325 1.84 1.59 18.90
N LEU A 326 1.30 1.86 20.11
CA LEU A 326 0.31 2.91 20.35
C LEU A 326 0.93 4.31 20.48
N VAL A 327 2.27 4.40 20.61
CA VAL A 327 2.95 5.70 20.60
C VAL A 327 2.85 6.32 19.22
N PRO A 328 2.49 7.62 19.11
CA PRO A 328 2.46 8.31 17.83
C PRO A 328 3.81 8.20 17.11
N ARG A 329 3.77 7.75 15.86
CA ARG A 329 4.95 7.67 15.01
C ARG A 329 5.13 8.94 14.20
N SER A 330 6.38 9.35 14.03
CA SER A 330 6.72 10.46 13.15
C SER A 330 6.26 10.17 11.72
N PRO A 331 5.64 11.12 11.03
CA PRO A 331 5.25 10.92 9.65
C PRO A 331 6.46 10.86 8.73
N GLU A 332 6.34 10.07 7.67
CA GLU A 332 7.18 10.20 6.50
C GLU A 332 6.73 11.45 5.72
N HIS A 333 7.69 12.28 5.35
CA HIS A 333 7.44 13.49 4.57
C HIS A 333 7.87 13.30 3.13
N PHE A 334 6.97 13.63 2.22
CA PHE A 334 7.21 13.63 0.79
C PHE A 334 7.38 15.05 0.29
N SER A 335 8.38 15.24 -0.60
CA SER A 335 8.74 16.54 -1.12
C SER A 335 7.58 17.23 -1.86
N PRO A 336 7.42 18.54 -1.72
CA PRO A 336 6.51 19.33 -2.54
C PRO A 336 7.01 19.51 -3.98
N SER A 337 8.19 19.04 -4.35
CA SER A 337 8.72 19.13 -5.71
C SER A 337 7.82 18.37 -6.70
N ALA A 338 7.39 19.06 -7.73
CA ALA A 338 6.52 18.51 -8.77
C ALA A 338 7.15 17.27 -9.46
N GLY A 339 8.46 17.28 -9.66
CA GLY A 339 9.19 16.19 -10.31
C GLY A 339 9.21 14.93 -9.46
N GLU A 340 9.48 15.06 -8.16
CA GLU A 340 9.50 13.94 -7.22
C GLU A 340 8.10 13.34 -7.04
N LEU A 341 7.08 14.17 -6.81
CA LEU A 341 5.70 13.71 -6.69
C LEU A 341 5.20 13.02 -7.98
N ALA A 342 5.54 13.54 -9.15
CA ALA A 342 5.21 12.90 -10.42
C ALA A 342 5.92 11.56 -10.59
N ASN A 343 7.19 11.47 -10.19
CA ASN A 343 7.96 10.24 -10.23
C ASN A 343 7.40 9.19 -9.26
N ASP A 344 7.02 9.59 -8.05
CA ASP A 344 6.38 8.71 -7.08
C ASP A 344 5.04 8.18 -7.61
N LEU A 345 4.22 9.04 -8.23
CA LEU A 345 2.97 8.61 -8.83
C LEU A 345 3.20 7.66 -10.01
N VAL A 346 4.13 7.94 -10.92
CA VAL A 346 4.44 7.06 -12.07
C VAL A 346 4.93 5.69 -11.60
N ARG A 347 5.82 5.64 -10.60
CA ARG A 347 6.27 4.38 -9.99
C ARG A 347 5.13 3.65 -9.29
N GLY A 348 4.30 4.39 -8.57
CA GLY A 348 3.13 3.84 -7.88
C GLY A 348 2.11 3.22 -8.83
N VAL A 349 1.88 3.84 -10.00
CA VAL A 349 1.01 3.28 -11.05
C VAL A 349 1.51 1.93 -11.52
N SER A 350 2.84 1.75 -11.67
CA SER A 350 3.41 0.46 -12.10
C SER A 350 3.08 -0.70 -11.15
N ALA A 351 2.84 -0.42 -9.87
CA ALA A 351 2.45 -1.43 -8.88
C ALA A 351 1.04 -2.01 -9.08
N PHE A 352 0.21 -1.40 -9.94
CA PHE A 352 -1.10 -1.92 -10.34
C PHE A 352 -1.07 -2.71 -11.65
N ILE A 353 0.10 -2.83 -12.29
CA ILE A 353 0.29 -3.54 -13.56
C ILE A 353 0.93 -4.88 -13.28
N SER A 354 0.14 -5.96 -13.32
CA SER A 354 0.64 -7.31 -13.03
C SER A 354 1.68 -7.77 -14.05
N GLN A 355 2.55 -8.70 -13.65
CA GLN A 355 3.53 -9.30 -14.56
C GLN A 355 2.85 -9.96 -15.77
N ARG A 356 1.67 -10.56 -15.56
CA ARG A 356 0.85 -11.10 -16.64
C ARG A 356 0.45 -10.03 -17.66
N VAL A 357 -0.01 -8.88 -17.20
CA VAL A 357 -0.38 -7.73 -18.04
C VAL A 357 0.86 -7.19 -18.77
N ARG A 358 1.99 -7.01 -18.05
CA ARG A 358 3.27 -6.58 -18.66
C ARG A 358 3.70 -7.52 -19.78
N ASN A 359 3.71 -8.83 -19.53
CA ASN A 359 4.09 -9.84 -20.52
C ASN A 359 3.12 -9.85 -21.70
N SER A 360 1.81 -9.77 -21.45
CA SER A 360 0.79 -9.76 -22.49
C SER A 360 0.89 -8.53 -23.39
N ILE A 361 1.03 -7.33 -22.80
CA ILE A 361 1.23 -6.08 -23.56
C ILE A 361 2.53 -6.16 -24.36
N THR A 362 3.63 -6.60 -23.74
CA THR A 362 4.93 -6.75 -24.42
C THR A 362 4.80 -7.71 -25.62
N HIS A 363 4.11 -8.84 -25.43
CA HIS A 363 3.88 -9.80 -26.50
C HIS A 363 2.98 -9.21 -27.59
N ALA A 364 1.89 -8.53 -27.24
CA ALA A 364 0.99 -7.87 -28.20
C ALA A 364 1.73 -6.79 -29.00
N LEU A 365 2.60 -6.02 -28.37
CA LEU A 365 3.44 -5.04 -29.05
C LEU A 365 4.50 -5.69 -29.96
N ALA A 366 5.02 -6.86 -29.58
CA ALA A 366 6.00 -7.59 -30.39
C ALA A 366 5.38 -8.38 -31.55
N THR A 367 4.16 -8.90 -31.37
CA THR A 367 3.47 -9.75 -32.36
C THR A 367 2.48 -8.98 -33.25
N SER A 368 2.10 -7.76 -32.82
CA SER A 368 1.36 -6.91 -33.74
C SER A 368 2.21 -6.77 -34.99
N HIS A 369 1.72 -7.23 -36.13
CA HIS A 369 2.23 -6.77 -37.44
C HIS A 369 1.99 -5.27 -37.44
N ALA A 370 2.94 -4.53 -36.88
CA ALA A 370 2.89 -3.10 -36.76
C ALA A 370 2.67 -2.58 -38.17
N GLU A 371 1.54 -1.95 -38.41
CA GLU A 371 1.36 -1.20 -39.65
C GLU A 371 2.48 -0.15 -39.61
N LEU A 372 3.49 -0.40 -40.43
CA LEU A 372 4.52 0.58 -40.67
C LEU A 372 3.86 1.76 -41.37
N ARG A 373 3.72 2.86 -40.67
CA ARG A 373 3.26 4.11 -41.28
C ARG A 373 4.42 4.72 -42.05
N GLU A 374 4.24 4.93 -43.33
CA GLU A 374 5.14 5.72 -44.12
C GLU A 374 4.81 7.20 -44.03
N ILE A 375 5.79 8.01 -43.68
CA ILE A 375 5.68 9.46 -43.69
C ILE A 375 6.71 9.98 -44.68
N THR A 376 6.26 10.67 -45.71
CA THR A 376 7.12 11.15 -46.79
C THR A 376 7.38 12.66 -46.63
N SER A 377 8.60 13.09 -46.84
CA SER A 377 9.01 14.49 -46.82
C SER A 377 9.85 14.81 -48.05
N PRO A 378 9.68 15.97 -48.70
CA PRO A 378 10.60 16.43 -49.71
C PRO A 378 11.99 16.68 -49.10
N CYS A 379 13.04 16.47 -49.86
CA CYS A 379 14.44 16.59 -49.44
C CYS A 379 15.27 17.37 -50.44
N THR A 380 16.28 18.05 -49.92
CA THR A 380 17.40 18.56 -50.72
C THR A 380 18.62 17.73 -50.41
N PHE A 381 19.44 17.45 -51.46
CA PHE A 381 20.67 16.69 -51.37
C PHE A 381 21.82 17.52 -51.90
N GLU A 382 22.88 17.68 -51.09
CA GLU A 382 24.12 18.34 -51.48
C GLU A 382 25.24 17.31 -51.54
N SER A 383 25.89 17.18 -52.68
CA SER A 383 26.94 16.21 -52.89
C SER A 383 28.30 16.92 -52.96
N ASN A 384 29.17 16.63 -51.99
CA ASN A 384 30.59 17.00 -52.00
C ASN A 384 31.39 15.71 -51.75
N GLN A 385 32.24 15.67 -50.73
CA GLN A 385 32.93 14.45 -50.29
C GLN A 385 32.01 13.46 -49.54
N SER A 386 30.87 13.92 -49.05
CA SER A 386 29.78 13.18 -48.46
C SER A 386 28.45 13.76 -48.94
N VAL A 387 27.37 12.97 -48.93
CA VAL A 387 26.02 13.43 -49.35
C VAL A 387 25.29 13.92 -48.11
N ARG A 388 25.10 15.25 -48.05
CA ARG A 388 24.27 15.87 -47.03
C ARG A 388 22.83 15.93 -47.50
N PHE A 389 21.88 15.63 -46.62
CA PHE A 389 20.44 15.74 -46.91
C PHE A 389 19.72 16.57 -45.83
N ASP A 390 18.73 17.33 -46.29
CA ASP A 390 17.82 18.13 -45.47
C ASP A 390 16.39 17.92 -45.96
N CYS A 391 15.54 17.31 -45.13
CA CYS A 391 14.16 16.97 -45.42
C CYS A 391 13.25 17.70 -44.43
N VAL A 392 12.46 18.63 -44.92
CA VAL A 392 11.55 19.41 -44.11
C VAL A 392 10.16 19.36 -44.71
N ARG A 393 9.17 19.02 -43.90
CA ARG A 393 7.76 19.08 -44.24
C ARG A 393 6.98 19.83 -43.18
N ASP A 394 6.65 21.08 -43.48
CA ASP A 394 5.96 21.97 -42.54
C ASP A 394 6.67 22.01 -41.18
N SER A 395 5.91 22.16 -40.10
CA SER A 395 6.41 22.03 -38.72
C SER A 395 6.40 20.57 -38.22
N THR A 396 5.99 19.59 -39.05
CA THR A 396 5.73 18.23 -38.61
C THR A 396 6.91 17.27 -38.81
N ILE A 397 7.78 17.52 -39.81
CA ILE A 397 8.95 16.66 -40.07
C ILE A 397 10.18 17.52 -40.28
N ARG A 398 11.25 17.13 -39.58
CA ARG A 398 12.58 17.65 -39.78
C ARG A 398 13.56 16.48 -39.72
N LEU A 399 14.30 16.25 -40.82
CA LEU A 399 15.24 15.17 -40.92
C LEU A 399 16.50 15.69 -41.62
N ARG A 400 17.62 15.72 -40.90
CA ARG A 400 18.93 16.16 -41.43
C ARG A 400 19.99 15.13 -41.09
N GLY A 401 20.94 14.99 -42.02
CA GLY A 401 22.10 14.11 -41.77
C GLY A 401 23.03 14.07 -42.95
N THR A 402 24.09 13.26 -42.78
CA THR A 402 25.13 13.07 -43.72
C THR A 402 25.36 11.59 -44.01
N LEU A 403 25.45 11.22 -45.28
CA LEU A 403 25.73 9.85 -45.74
C LEU A 403 27.24 9.69 -46.03
N HIS A 404 27.84 8.62 -45.52
CA HIS A 404 29.20 8.22 -45.67
C HIS A 404 29.24 6.79 -46.27
N GLY A 405 29.15 6.67 -47.60
CA GLY A 405 29.13 5.36 -48.26
C GLY A 405 27.94 4.49 -47.82
N THR A 406 28.15 3.44 -47.02
CA THR A 406 27.13 2.47 -46.62
C THR A 406 26.45 2.78 -45.27
N HIS A 407 26.84 3.87 -44.63
CA HIS A 407 26.23 4.31 -43.33
C HIS A 407 26.06 5.82 -43.34
N GLY A 408 25.33 6.31 -42.37
CA GLY A 408 25.05 7.73 -42.23
C GLY A 408 24.90 8.15 -40.78
N GLU A 409 25.07 9.44 -40.53
CA GLU A 409 24.81 10.06 -39.25
C GLU A 409 23.61 10.99 -39.36
N LEU A 410 22.66 10.87 -38.42
CA LEU A 410 21.56 11.79 -38.30
C LEU A 410 21.95 12.93 -37.35
N GLU A 411 21.97 14.15 -37.89
CA GLU A 411 22.24 15.37 -37.13
C GLU A 411 20.96 15.83 -36.42
N GLU A 412 19.81 15.71 -37.07
CA GLU A 412 18.52 16.12 -36.56
C GLU A 412 17.41 15.21 -37.11
N ILE A 413 16.51 14.77 -36.23
CA ILE A 413 15.24 14.17 -36.61
C ILE A 413 14.16 14.60 -35.62
N ALA A 414 13.07 15.16 -36.16
CA ALA A 414 11.86 15.48 -35.40
C ALA A 414 10.63 15.06 -36.22
N ILE A 415 9.68 14.40 -35.60
CA ILE A 415 8.44 13.96 -36.23
C ILE A 415 7.29 14.32 -35.30
N ASP A 416 6.35 15.11 -35.79
CA ASP A 416 5.23 15.66 -35.03
C ASP A 416 5.72 16.43 -33.75
N ALA A 417 6.82 17.19 -33.88
CA ALA A 417 7.52 17.87 -32.78
C ALA A 417 8.17 16.95 -31.71
N GLU A 418 8.31 15.68 -32.00
CA GLU A 418 8.95 14.70 -31.14
C GLU A 418 10.37 14.41 -31.61
N GLU A 419 11.34 14.59 -30.74
CA GLU A 419 12.76 14.36 -31.01
C GLU A 419 13.26 13.09 -30.35
N PRO A 420 14.05 12.24 -31.04
CA PRO A 420 14.75 11.15 -30.38
C PRO A 420 15.97 11.69 -29.61
N THR A 421 16.42 10.87 -28.68
CA THR A 421 17.72 11.11 -28.01
C THR A 421 18.87 11.19 -29.02
N ARG A 422 19.81 12.07 -28.76
CA ARG A 422 20.97 12.36 -29.62
C ARG A 422 21.81 11.10 -29.95
N ASN A 423 22.51 11.10 -31.12
CA ASN A 423 23.43 10.07 -31.62
C ASN A 423 22.77 8.83 -32.26
N LEU A 424 21.90 9.06 -33.22
CA LEU A 424 21.36 7.99 -34.06
C LEU A 424 22.35 7.60 -35.17
N GLN A 425 22.55 6.31 -35.36
CA GLN A 425 23.34 5.76 -36.46
C GLN A 425 22.40 5.17 -37.52
N MET A 426 22.66 5.50 -38.79
CA MET A 426 21.98 4.89 -39.94
C MET A 426 22.82 3.72 -40.45
N LEU A 427 22.24 2.53 -40.47
CA LEU A 427 22.86 1.33 -41.00
C LEU A 427 22.22 0.97 -42.34
N GLN A 428 23.01 0.84 -43.39
CA GLN A 428 22.48 0.46 -44.69
C GLN A 428 21.92 -0.96 -44.65
N LEU A 429 20.63 -1.11 -44.98
CA LEU A 429 19.97 -2.40 -45.02
C LEU A 429 19.92 -2.99 -46.46
N GLN A 430 19.62 -2.17 -47.47
CA GLN A 430 19.50 -2.62 -48.86
C GLN A 430 19.47 -1.42 -49.79
N ASN A 431 20.10 -1.60 -50.96
CA ASN A 431 19.93 -0.71 -52.11
C ASN A 431 18.90 -1.35 -53.08
N ALA A 432 17.83 -0.64 -53.37
CA ALA A 432 16.77 -1.05 -54.30
C ALA A 432 16.65 0.02 -55.39
N GLY A 433 17.40 -0.12 -56.51
CA GLY A 433 17.45 0.85 -57.58
C GLY A 433 17.98 2.23 -57.09
N HIS A 434 17.14 3.27 -57.23
CA HIS A 434 17.48 4.63 -56.80
C HIS A 434 17.12 4.90 -55.33
N VAL A 435 16.63 3.91 -54.54
CA VAL A 435 16.27 4.04 -53.14
C VAL A 435 17.41 3.51 -52.27
N GLN A 436 17.91 4.35 -51.37
CA GLN A 436 18.86 3.96 -50.33
C GLN A 436 18.08 3.72 -49.01
N ARG A 437 18.06 2.50 -48.53
CA ARG A 437 17.38 2.11 -47.30
C ARG A 437 18.32 1.99 -46.13
N PHE A 438 17.99 2.65 -45.07
CA PHE A 438 18.78 2.66 -43.85
C PHE A 438 17.94 2.19 -42.66
N GLY A 439 18.44 1.22 -41.90
CA GLY A 439 17.98 0.96 -40.52
C GLY A 439 18.51 2.04 -39.59
N VAL A 440 17.74 2.38 -38.59
CA VAL A 440 18.12 3.41 -37.61
C VAL A 440 18.33 2.77 -36.26
N LYS A 441 19.49 2.98 -35.64
CA LYS A 441 19.83 2.44 -34.33
C LYS A 441 20.30 3.55 -33.36
N LEU A 442 20.01 3.33 -32.09
CA LEU A 442 20.55 4.13 -30.98
C LEU A 442 21.43 3.21 -30.12
N GLY A 443 22.74 3.29 -30.27
CA GLY A 443 23.66 2.34 -29.63
C GLY A 443 23.34 0.89 -30.06
N ASN A 444 23.00 0.03 -29.09
CA ASN A 444 22.67 -1.38 -29.34
C ASN A 444 21.16 -1.65 -29.52
N GLY A 445 20.31 -0.61 -29.59
CA GLY A 445 18.85 -0.72 -29.65
C GLY A 445 18.20 0.00 -30.84
N ASN A 446 16.89 -0.17 -31.01
CA ASN A 446 16.12 0.54 -32.01
C ASN A 446 15.98 2.03 -31.67
N ALA A 447 15.96 2.90 -32.68
CA ALA A 447 15.73 4.32 -32.48
C ALA A 447 14.27 4.59 -32.08
N ARG A 448 14.08 5.20 -30.91
CA ARG A 448 12.75 5.57 -30.40
C ARG A 448 12.61 7.07 -30.30
N LEU A 449 11.42 7.55 -30.67
CA LEU A 449 10.98 8.92 -30.41
C LEU A 449 10.55 9.08 -28.95
N SER A 450 10.52 10.30 -28.45
CA SER A 450 10.10 10.62 -27.10
C SER A 450 8.70 10.14 -26.74
N ASN A 451 7.81 10.01 -27.73
CA ASN A 451 6.46 9.44 -27.57
C ASN A 451 6.41 7.90 -27.61
N GLY A 452 7.56 7.24 -27.70
CA GLY A 452 7.69 5.78 -27.69
C GLY A 452 7.56 5.09 -29.04
N ARG A 453 7.25 5.80 -30.13
CA ARG A 453 7.27 5.26 -31.50
C ARG A 453 8.69 4.85 -31.87
N SER A 454 8.84 3.76 -32.62
CA SER A 454 10.15 3.31 -33.12
C SER A 454 10.32 3.70 -34.58
N ILE A 455 11.47 4.27 -34.90
CA ILE A 455 11.87 4.47 -36.30
C ILE A 455 12.48 3.16 -36.77
N GLU A 456 11.83 2.50 -37.73
CA GLU A 456 12.29 1.22 -38.25
C GLU A 456 13.32 1.39 -39.35
N ARG A 457 13.05 2.31 -40.26
CA ARG A 457 13.94 2.60 -41.37
C ARG A 457 13.67 3.96 -41.98
N ILE A 458 14.63 4.48 -42.72
CA ILE A 458 14.54 5.66 -43.56
C ILE A 458 14.91 5.26 -44.98
N ASP A 459 14.01 5.51 -45.94
CA ASP A 459 14.25 5.31 -47.37
C ASP A 459 14.53 6.67 -48.00
N LEU A 460 15.75 6.94 -48.44
CA LEU A 460 16.17 8.17 -49.10
C LEU A 460 16.13 7.97 -50.62
N ARG A 461 15.51 8.92 -51.33
CA ARG A 461 15.36 8.91 -52.80
C ARG A 461 15.99 10.20 -53.36
N PRO A 462 17.31 10.22 -53.63
CA PRO A 462 17.94 11.34 -54.28
C PRO A 462 17.66 11.31 -55.79
N GLN A 463 16.75 12.17 -56.26
CA GLN A 463 16.44 12.35 -57.69
C GLN A 463 16.44 13.86 -57.98
N ASP A 464 16.89 14.26 -59.21
CA ASP A 464 17.15 15.68 -59.52
C ASP A 464 15.93 16.60 -59.47
N GLN A 465 14.68 16.10 -59.53
CA GLN A 465 13.49 16.94 -59.47
C GLN A 465 12.43 16.58 -58.39
N ASN A 466 12.52 15.40 -57.77
CA ASN A 466 11.57 14.94 -56.74
C ASN A 466 12.29 14.14 -55.64
N SER A 467 13.34 14.70 -55.08
CA SER A 467 14.08 14.10 -53.96
C SER A 467 13.21 14.05 -52.71
N SER A 468 13.17 12.89 -52.07
CA SER A 468 12.33 12.68 -50.90
C SER A 468 12.92 11.67 -49.92
N ALA A 469 12.50 11.76 -48.66
CA ALA A 469 12.69 10.74 -47.66
C ALA A 469 11.34 10.13 -47.26
N SER A 470 11.30 8.81 -47.10
CA SER A 470 10.21 8.10 -46.45
C SER A 470 10.71 7.57 -45.10
N ILE A 471 10.09 8.02 -44.04
CA ILE A 471 10.38 7.56 -42.68
C ILE A 471 9.33 6.52 -42.32
N TRP A 472 9.78 5.32 -42.03
CA TRP A 472 8.93 4.21 -41.62
C TRP A 472 8.93 4.09 -40.13
N ILE A 473 7.75 4.37 -39.53
CA ILE A 473 7.57 4.40 -38.10
C ILE A 473 6.67 3.24 -37.71
N ARG A 474 7.10 2.50 -36.70
CA ARG A 474 6.26 1.51 -36.04
C ARG A 474 5.31 2.20 -35.06
N GLN A 475 4.02 2.01 -35.27
CA GLN A 475 2.95 2.63 -34.47
C GLN A 475 2.54 1.79 -33.27
N ASP A 476 3.46 1.09 -32.64
CA ASP A 476 3.18 0.18 -31.51
C ASP A 476 2.43 0.86 -30.34
N PHE A 477 2.62 2.17 -30.17
CA PHE A 477 1.99 2.94 -29.09
C PHE A 477 0.65 3.59 -29.47
N ASP A 478 0.29 3.69 -30.74
CA ASP A 478 -1.00 4.30 -31.12
C ASP A 478 -2.19 3.44 -30.62
N ARG A 479 -2.06 2.11 -30.60
CA ARG A 479 -3.06 1.22 -30.00
C ARG A 479 -3.12 1.38 -28.49
N LEU A 480 -1.97 1.48 -27.83
CA LEU A 480 -1.88 1.72 -26.40
C LEU A 480 -2.45 3.09 -26.05
N ASP A 481 -2.12 4.11 -26.82
CA ASP A 481 -2.62 5.46 -26.68
C ASP A 481 -4.14 5.52 -26.85
N ALA A 482 -4.68 4.91 -27.91
CA ALA A 482 -6.12 4.81 -28.15
C ALA A 482 -6.83 4.05 -27.02
N ALA A 483 -6.23 2.97 -26.53
CA ALA A 483 -6.78 2.20 -25.43
C ALA A 483 -6.83 3.03 -24.12
N VAL A 484 -5.75 3.73 -23.78
CA VAL A 484 -5.70 4.62 -22.61
C VAL A 484 -6.67 5.79 -22.76
N ASP A 485 -6.81 6.34 -23.98
CA ASP A 485 -7.71 7.47 -24.24
C ASP A 485 -9.19 7.06 -24.19
N SER A 486 -9.52 5.77 -24.42
CA SER A 486 -10.88 5.24 -24.35
C SER A 486 -11.36 4.87 -22.96
N LEU A 487 -10.44 4.72 -21.99
CA LEU A 487 -10.74 4.29 -20.63
C LEU A 487 -10.60 5.45 -19.64
N SER A 488 -11.56 5.58 -18.74
CA SER A 488 -11.52 6.50 -17.60
C SER A 488 -11.37 5.72 -16.32
N ALA A 489 -10.57 6.24 -15.37
CA ALA A 489 -10.40 5.63 -14.07
C ALA A 489 -10.38 6.69 -12.96
N ASP A 490 -11.35 6.61 -12.05
CA ASP A 490 -11.39 7.45 -10.85
C ASP A 490 -10.48 6.93 -9.75
N THR A 491 -10.19 5.62 -9.78
CA THR A 491 -9.33 4.91 -8.84
C THR A 491 -8.41 3.97 -9.62
N LEU A 492 -7.15 3.89 -9.23
CA LEU A 492 -6.23 2.91 -9.81
C LEU A 492 -6.57 1.51 -9.32
N THR A 493 -6.83 0.60 -10.25
CA THR A 493 -7.13 -0.80 -9.96
C THR A 493 -6.39 -1.73 -10.91
N THR A 494 -6.14 -2.95 -10.47
CA THR A 494 -5.62 -4.02 -11.34
C THR A 494 -6.59 -4.29 -12.50
N GLU A 495 -7.89 -4.26 -12.24
CA GLU A 495 -8.95 -4.47 -13.22
C GLU A 495 -8.89 -3.46 -14.38
N TYR A 496 -8.55 -2.19 -14.09
CA TYR A 496 -8.32 -1.19 -15.12
C TYR A 496 -7.24 -1.66 -16.12
N PHE A 497 -6.11 -2.16 -15.63
CA PHE A 497 -5.01 -2.62 -16.49
C PHE A 497 -5.32 -3.95 -17.17
N GLU A 498 -6.12 -4.82 -16.59
CA GLU A 498 -6.63 -6.03 -17.26
C GLU A 498 -7.58 -5.66 -18.41
N THR A 499 -8.46 -4.68 -18.21
CA THR A 499 -9.35 -4.16 -19.23
C THR A 499 -8.55 -3.50 -20.35
N LEU A 500 -7.54 -2.70 -20.02
CA LEU A 500 -6.62 -2.10 -20.97
C LEU A 500 -5.91 -3.16 -21.82
N ASN A 501 -5.41 -4.23 -21.17
CA ASN A 501 -4.75 -5.35 -21.83
C ASN A 501 -5.70 -6.08 -22.78
N ALA A 502 -6.95 -6.32 -22.37
CA ALA A 502 -7.98 -6.94 -23.22
C ALA A 502 -8.29 -6.07 -24.45
N PHE A 503 -8.34 -4.76 -24.29
CA PHE A 503 -8.55 -3.81 -25.36
C PHE A 503 -7.40 -3.83 -26.38
N ILE A 504 -6.15 -3.82 -25.90
CA ILE A 504 -4.95 -3.91 -26.75
C ILE A 504 -4.90 -5.23 -27.51
N GLY A 505 -5.28 -6.34 -26.86
CA GLY A 505 -5.30 -7.69 -27.44
C GLY A 505 -6.51 -7.98 -28.35
N GLY A 506 -7.41 -7.03 -28.56
CA GLY A 506 -8.62 -7.21 -29.40
C GLY A 506 -9.67 -8.16 -28.81
N LYS A 507 -9.60 -8.45 -27.52
CA LYS A 507 -10.54 -9.33 -26.80
C LYS A 507 -11.43 -8.50 -25.88
N HIS A 508 -12.60 -8.11 -26.37
CA HIS A 508 -13.64 -7.54 -25.51
C HIS A 508 -14.29 -8.65 -24.67
N ARG A 509 -13.95 -8.73 -23.40
CA ARG A 509 -14.76 -9.39 -22.37
C ARG A 509 -14.65 -8.58 -21.10
N VAL A 510 -15.63 -7.74 -20.88
CA VAL A 510 -15.93 -7.24 -19.52
C VAL A 510 -16.66 -8.40 -18.83
N THR A 511 -16.01 -9.06 -17.91
CA THR A 511 -16.69 -10.00 -16.99
C THR A 511 -17.23 -9.17 -15.85
N ASP A 512 -18.54 -8.95 -15.82
CA ASP A 512 -19.21 -8.48 -14.61
C ASP A 512 -18.94 -9.49 -13.49
N GLN A 513 -18.10 -9.13 -12.53
CA GLN A 513 -18.00 -9.87 -11.29
C GLN A 513 -19.28 -9.61 -10.48
N PRO A 514 -19.92 -10.65 -9.94
CA PRO A 514 -21.11 -10.46 -9.11
C PRO A 514 -20.75 -9.57 -7.92
N ALA A 515 -21.58 -8.57 -7.66
CA ALA A 515 -21.44 -7.73 -6.50
C ALA A 515 -21.52 -8.61 -5.23
N LEU A 516 -20.51 -8.50 -4.38
CA LEU A 516 -20.51 -9.18 -3.09
C LEU A 516 -21.65 -8.67 -2.22
N ALA A 517 -22.31 -9.59 -1.53
CA ALA A 517 -23.27 -9.22 -0.47
C ALA A 517 -22.55 -8.33 0.57
N PRO A 518 -23.21 -7.29 1.08
CA PRO A 518 -22.59 -6.40 2.05
C PRO A 518 -22.09 -7.17 3.26
N GLN A 519 -20.85 -6.92 3.64
CA GLN A 519 -20.27 -7.52 4.84
C GLN A 519 -21.05 -7.07 6.06
N LYS A 520 -21.34 -8.02 6.97
CA LYS A 520 -21.91 -7.68 8.26
C LYS A 520 -20.83 -7.05 9.13
N SER A 521 -21.09 -5.84 9.63
CA SER A 521 -20.38 -5.36 10.81
C SER A 521 -20.64 -6.31 11.97
N THR A 522 -19.63 -6.54 12.81
CA THR A 522 -19.86 -7.26 14.07
C THR A 522 -20.92 -6.47 14.86
N PRO A 523 -22.07 -7.05 15.21
CA PRO A 523 -23.09 -6.28 15.92
C PRO A 523 -22.51 -5.79 17.25
N ALA A 524 -22.51 -4.47 17.45
CA ALA A 524 -22.28 -3.90 18.75
C ALA A 524 -23.42 -4.34 19.66
N SER A 525 -23.11 -4.74 20.90
CA SER A 525 -24.15 -4.95 21.93
C SER A 525 -24.94 -3.66 22.13
N ASP A 526 -26.24 -3.75 22.43
CA ASP A 526 -27.07 -2.59 22.73
C ASP A 526 -26.40 -1.71 23.79
N PRO A 527 -26.50 -0.36 23.66
CA PRO A 527 -25.89 0.56 24.60
C PRO A 527 -26.49 0.34 26.00
N SER A 528 -25.59 0.21 26.99
CA SER A 528 -26.02 0.12 28.39
C SER A 528 -26.69 1.41 28.84
N THR A 529 -27.78 1.32 29.62
CA THR A 529 -28.41 2.47 30.29
C THR A 529 -27.78 2.77 31.65
N ASP A 530 -26.85 1.95 32.08
CA ASP A 530 -26.16 2.08 33.37
C ASP A 530 -25.20 3.26 33.40
N ARG A 531 -25.26 4.08 34.44
CA ARG A 531 -24.45 5.31 34.56
C ARG A 531 -22.96 5.09 34.54
N LEU A 532 -22.46 3.99 35.15
CA LEU A 532 -21.05 3.67 35.19
C LEU A 532 -20.59 3.21 33.80
N ALA A 533 -21.34 2.33 33.15
CA ALA A 533 -21.04 1.88 31.80
C ALA A 533 -21.02 3.04 30.79
N LEU A 534 -22.03 3.95 30.88
CA LEU A 534 -22.12 5.15 30.04
C LEU A 534 -20.90 6.09 30.19
N LEU A 535 -20.34 6.19 31.41
CA LEU A 535 -19.15 7.00 31.65
C LEU A 535 -17.95 6.54 30.80
N PHE A 536 -17.77 5.21 30.65
CA PHE A 536 -16.68 4.61 29.86
C PHE A 536 -17.03 4.47 28.37
N GLU A 537 -18.30 4.59 28.00
CA GLU A 537 -18.79 4.30 26.65
C GLU A 537 -18.16 5.21 25.58
N ALA A 538 -18.30 6.53 25.75
CA ALA A 538 -17.82 7.49 24.75
C ALA A 538 -16.30 7.42 24.54
N PRO A 539 -15.45 7.40 25.59
CA PRO A 539 -14.00 7.38 25.42
C PRO A 539 -13.40 5.98 25.16
N CYS A 540 -14.09 4.90 25.49
CA CYS A 540 -13.53 3.55 25.48
C CYS A 540 -14.31 2.57 24.60
N GLY A 541 -15.58 2.88 24.25
CA GLY A 541 -16.49 1.96 23.56
C GLY A 541 -16.01 1.53 22.19
N GLY A 542 -15.39 2.41 21.43
CA GLY A 542 -14.89 2.11 20.08
C GLY A 542 -13.91 0.93 20.03
N CYS A 543 -13.12 0.75 21.10
CA CYS A 543 -12.14 -0.33 21.21
C CYS A 543 -12.58 -1.46 22.16
N HIS A 544 -13.35 -1.16 23.20
CA HIS A 544 -13.60 -2.08 24.32
C HIS A 544 -15.05 -2.64 24.38
N ARG A 545 -15.89 -2.36 23.39
CA ARG A 545 -17.23 -2.95 23.23
C ARG A 545 -17.28 -4.12 22.23
N THR A 546 -16.16 -4.53 21.68
CA THR A 546 -16.11 -5.58 20.66
C THR A 546 -16.48 -6.96 21.23
N GLN A 547 -16.85 -7.90 20.38
CA GLN A 547 -17.03 -9.30 20.79
C GLN A 547 -15.71 -10.06 20.93
N GLN A 548 -14.59 -9.44 20.55
CA GLN A 548 -13.27 -10.02 20.62
C GLN A 548 -12.70 -9.94 22.03
N ALA A 549 -11.88 -10.91 22.40
CA ALA A 549 -11.22 -10.93 23.71
C ALA A 549 -10.09 -9.87 23.82
N SER A 550 -9.56 -9.39 22.71
CA SER A 550 -8.46 -8.41 22.67
C SER A 550 -8.76 -7.31 21.63
N PRO A 551 -8.62 -6.00 22.01
CA PRO A 551 -8.36 -5.52 23.36
C PRO A 551 -9.46 -5.93 24.34
N PRO A 552 -9.21 -5.89 25.66
CA PRO A 552 -10.18 -6.37 26.65
C PRO A 552 -11.56 -5.76 26.44
N ASN A 553 -12.58 -6.59 26.22
CA ASN A 553 -13.94 -6.18 25.89
C ASN A 553 -14.81 -5.89 27.14
N PHE A 554 -14.27 -5.07 28.05
CA PHE A 554 -14.91 -4.81 29.34
C PHE A 554 -16.24 -4.02 29.27
N LEU A 555 -16.60 -3.47 28.11
CA LEU A 555 -17.89 -2.82 27.87
C LEU A 555 -18.88 -3.71 27.09
N SER A 556 -18.56 -4.99 26.89
CA SER A 556 -19.42 -5.92 26.18
C SER A 556 -20.29 -6.76 27.13
N GLY A 557 -21.51 -7.03 26.74
CA GLY A 557 -22.48 -7.86 27.48
C GLY A 557 -23.44 -7.08 28.36
N ASN A 558 -24.07 -7.75 29.35
CA ASN A 558 -25.02 -7.12 30.25
C ASN A 558 -24.29 -6.30 31.35
N THR A 559 -25.07 -5.43 32.02
CA THR A 559 -24.57 -4.52 33.07
C THR A 559 -23.79 -5.22 34.16
N LYS A 560 -24.23 -6.40 34.62
CA LYS A 560 -23.49 -7.18 35.64
C LYS A 560 -22.11 -7.61 35.18
N ARG A 561 -21.99 -8.08 33.93
CA ARG A 561 -20.71 -8.44 33.30
C ARG A 561 -19.80 -7.23 33.12
N ILE A 562 -20.38 -6.11 32.64
CA ILE A 562 -19.61 -4.85 32.45
C ILE A 562 -19.00 -4.40 33.77
N HIS A 563 -19.80 -4.33 34.88
CA HIS A 563 -19.30 -3.96 36.19
C HIS A 563 -18.20 -4.90 36.69
N ALA A 564 -18.39 -6.22 36.57
CA ALA A 564 -17.37 -7.20 36.95
C ALA A 564 -16.08 -7.03 36.14
N SER A 565 -16.20 -6.76 34.85
CA SER A 565 -15.05 -6.53 33.95
C SER A 565 -14.33 -5.23 34.27
N LEU A 566 -15.06 -4.14 34.51
CA LEU A 566 -14.48 -2.85 34.90
C LEU A 566 -13.69 -2.99 36.24
N ARG A 567 -14.25 -3.62 37.25
CA ARG A 567 -13.55 -3.90 38.53
C ARG A 567 -12.31 -4.76 38.32
N LYS A 568 -12.40 -5.80 37.49
CA LYS A 568 -11.24 -6.66 37.16
C LYS A 568 -10.15 -5.88 36.44
N CYS A 569 -10.51 -4.95 35.57
CA CYS A 569 -9.61 -4.10 34.80
C CYS A 569 -9.03 -2.92 35.60
N ALA A 570 -9.64 -2.55 36.73
CA ALA A 570 -9.35 -1.30 37.42
C ALA A 570 -7.84 -1.02 37.63
N PRO A 571 -6.97 -1.98 38.03
CA PRO A 571 -5.55 -1.71 38.18
C PRO A 571 -4.86 -1.31 36.88
N ARG A 572 -5.16 -2.02 35.75
CA ARG A 572 -4.61 -1.68 34.42
C ARG A 572 -5.18 -0.36 33.91
N MET A 573 -6.45 -0.08 34.19
CA MET A 573 -7.09 1.17 33.81
C MET A 573 -6.49 2.36 34.56
N LEU A 574 -6.27 2.26 35.88
CA LEU A 574 -5.63 3.34 36.64
C LEU A 574 -4.26 3.70 36.03
N VAL A 575 -3.42 2.69 35.77
CA VAL A 575 -2.10 2.93 35.16
C VAL A 575 -2.23 3.66 33.82
N ARG A 576 -3.08 3.16 32.92
CA ARG A 576 -3.18 3.72 31.55
C ARG A 576 -3.86 5.09 31.51
N LEU A 577 -4.88 5.32 32.31
CA LEU A 577 -5.57 6.61 32.42
C LEU A 577 -4.67 7.66 33.05
N SER A 578 -3.88 7.31 34.07
CA SER A 578 -2.96 8.25 34.73
C SER A 578 -1.85 8.73 33.78
N MET A 579 -1.47 7.96 32.76
CA MET A 579 -0.46 8.40 31.78
C MET A 579 -0.90 9.64 31.01
N ASN A 580 -2.19 9.88 30.80
CA ASN A 580 -2.70 11.09 30.16
C ASN A 580 -2.51 12.37 31.01
N THR A 581 -2.35 12.24 32.31
CA THR A 581 -2.15 13.38 33.22
C THR A 581 -0.68 13.74 33.41
N LEU A 582 0.24 12.91 32.92
CA LEU A 582 1.69 13.09 33.02
C LEU A 582 2.25 13.72 31.75
N ASP A 583 3.32 14.50 31.91
CA ASP A 583 4.13 14.92 30.79
C ASP A 583 4.66 13.71 30.00
N ALA A 584 4.79 13.83 28.68
CA ALA A 584 5.19 12.72 27.80
C ALA A 584 6.52 12.04 28.26
N SER A 585 7.46 12.84 28.78
CA SER A 585 8.76 12.37 29.26
C SER A 585 8.68 11.53 30.57
N LEU A 586 7.58 11.65 31.32
CA LEU A 586 7.36 10.93 32.58
C LEU A 586 6.50 9.67 32.40
N ARG A 587 5.99 9.43 31.22
CA ARG A 587 5.11 8.29 30.93
C ARG A 587 5.92 6.99 30.82
N THR A 588 5.45 5.96 31.47
CA THR A 588 6.06 4.62 31.42
C THR A 588 5.27 3.64 30.56
N LYS A 589 4.04 4.00 30.17
CA LYS A 589 3.13 3.26 29.28
C LYS A 589 2.40 4.23 28.39
N SER A 590 1.94 3.76 27.23
CA SER A 590 1.05 4.56 26.38
C SER A 590 -0.25 4.88 27.13
N PRO A 591 -0.78 6.09 26.99
CA PRO A 591 -2.04 6.48 27.62
C PRO A 591 -3.24 5.71 27.02
N MET A 592 -4.37 5.79 27.69
CA MET A 592 -5.70 5.41 27.19
C MET A 592 -6.69 6.54 27.46
N PRO A 593 -7.47 6.97 26.45
CA PRO A 593 -7.37 6.59 25.03
C PRO A 593 -5.98 6.89 24.43
N PRO A 594 -5.56 6.16 23.38
CA PRO A 594 -4.30 6.48 22.68
C PRO A 594 -4.33 7.89 22.08
N GLU A 595 -3.18 8.56 22.01
CA GLU A 595 -3.08 9.91 21.42
C GLU A 595 -3.47 9.98 19.94
N THR A 596 -3.35 8.85 19.23
CA THR A 596 -3.78 8.68 17.84
C THR A 596 -5.27 8.42 17.67
N ALA A 597 -6.02 8.21 18.75
CA ALA A 597 -7.48 8.06 18.65
C ALA A 597 -8.13 9.42 18.45
N SER A 598 -9.17 9.46 17.61
CA SER A 598 -9.95 10.67 17.28
C SER A 598 -10.54 11.41 18.50
N LEU A 599 -10.50 10.79 19.67
CA LEU A 599 -10.98 11.33 20.95
C LEU A 599 -9.85 11.98 21.78
N SER A 600 -8.62 12.01 21.29
CA SER A 600 -7.45 12.58 21.97
C SER A 600 -6.71 13.53 21.03
N PRO A 601 -7.22 14.73 20.76
CA PRO A 601 -6.44 15.74 20.05
C PRO A 601 -5.22 16.15 20.86
N PRO A 602 -4.11 16.60 20.23
CA PRO A 602 -2.89 17.01 20.92
C PRO A 602 -3.09 18.21 21.88
N SER A 603 -4.21 18.91 21.77
CA SER A 603 -4.64 19.94 22.72
C SER A 603 -5.81 19.41 23.55
N HIS A 604 -5.52 18.83 24.72
CA HIS A 604 -6.57 18.46 25.68
C HIS A 604 -7.44 19.67 26.02
N THR A 605 -8.65 19.68 25.50
CA THR A 605 -9.65 20.68 25.87
C THR A 605 -9.97 20.56 27.36
N GLN A 606 -10.50 21.62 27.98
CA GLN A 606 -10.95 21.56 29.36
C GLN A 606 -12.02 20.50 29.57
N ALA A 607 -12.88 20.25 28.56
CA ALA A 607 -13.91 19.23 28.59
C ALA A 607 -13.32 17.81 28.65
N GLU A 608 -12.29 17.52 27.86
CA GLU A 608 -11.63 16.21 27.83
C GLU A 608 -10.91 15.91 29.13
N ARG A 609 -10.21 16.89 29.69
CA ARG A 609 -9.61 16.77 31.02
C ARG A 609 -10.63 16.47 32.10
N ALA A 610 -11.82 17.08 32.01
CA ALA A 610 -12.92 16.82 32.94
C ALA A 610 -13.46 15.38 32.79
N VAL A 611 -13.58 14.85 31.57
CA VAL A 611 -13.94 13.45 31.33
C VAL A 611 -12.88 12.50 31.89
N GLN A 612 -11.61 12.76 31.59
CA GLN A 612 -10.49 11.98 32.08
C GLN A 612 -10.46 11.90 33.61
N SER A 613 -10.65 13.03 34.29
CA SER A 613 -10.70 13.09 35.77
C SER A 613 -11.85 12.25 36.33
N LYS A 614 -13.02 12.26 35.68
CA LYS A 614 -14.17 11.43 36.07
C LYS A 614 -13.89 9.93 35.90
N LEU A 615 -13.20 9.54 34.82
CA LEU A 615 -12.81 8.15 34.60
C LEU A 615 -11.85 7.67 35.67
N ILE A 616 -10.80 8.48 35.97
CA ILE A 616 -9.83 8.17 37.03
C ILE A 616 -10.55 8.02 38.36
N ALA A 617 -11.39 8.97 38.75
CA ALA A 617 -12.13 8.92 40.02
C ALA A 617 -13.02 7.65 40.13
N ALA A 618 -13.72 7.27 39.07
CA ALA A 618 -14.52 6.04 39.04
C ALA A 618 -13.65 4.77 39.21
N VAL A 619 -12.46 4.75 38.61
CA VAL A 619 -11.50 3.63 38.77
C VAL A 619 -10.92 3.59 40.17
N GLU A 620 -10.58 4.74 40.74
CA GLU A 620 -10.09 4.87 42.14
C GLU A 620 -11.13 4.40 43.14
N ASP A 621 -12.41 4.71 42.92
CA ASP A 621 -13.49 4.23 43.76
C ASP A 621 -13.60 2.70 43.76
N MET A 622 -13.53 2.08 42.56
CA MET A 622 -13.50 0.62 42.43
C MET A 622 -12.31 -0.02 43.17
N LEU A 623 -11.14 0.60 43.06
CA LEU A 623 -9.94 0.11 43.74
C LEU A 623 -10.01 0.32 45.26
N ARG A 624 -10.60 1.43 45.73
CA ARG A 624 -10.84 1.70 47.14
C ARG A 624 -11.81 0.68 47.75
N GLU A 625 -12.85 0.32 47.02
CA GLU A 625 -13.77 -0.74 47.45
C GLU A 625 -13.07 -2.10 47.56
N GLU A 626 -12.12 -2.41 46.66
CA GLU A 626 -11.45 -3.70 46.63
C GLU A 626 -10.26 -3.79 47.60
N TYR A 627 -9.41 -2.75 47.67
CA TYR A 627 -8.16 -2.77 48.42
C TYR A 627 -8.19 -1.96 49.74
N GLY A 628 -9.33 -1.32 50.05
CA GLY A 628 -9.45 -0.38 51.17
C GLY A 628 -8.71 0.95 50.97
N ARG A 629 -7.95 1.09 49.90
CA ARG A 629 -7.19 2.29 49.51
C ARG A 629 -7.00 2.33 47.97
N VAL A 630 -6.56 3.47 47.46
CA VAL A 630 -6.10 3.57 46.08
C VAL A 630 -4.60 3.26 46.05
N PRO A 631 -4.16 2.20 45.37
CA PRO A 631 -2.72 1.94 45.18
C PRO A 631 -2.06 3.00 44.31
N ALA A 632 -0.81 3.35 44.60
CA ALA A 632 -0.05 4.26 43.72
C ALA A 632 0.30 3.57 42.37
N VAL A 633 0.40 4.35 41.32
CA VAL A 633 0.75 3.82 39.98
C VAL A 633 2.10 3.10 40.00
N ASP A 634 3.10 3.64 40.69
CA ASP A 634 4.41 3.02 40.81
C ASP A 634 4.36 1.69 41.57
N GLU A 635 3.51 1.59 42.57
CA GLU A 635 3.25 0.35 43.30
C GLU A 635 2.67 -0.73 42.39
N LEU A 636 1.72 -0.35 41.53
CA LEU A 636 1.12 -1.25 40.51
C LEU A 636 2.15 -1.70 39.48
N LEU A 637 3.11 -0.87 39.14
CA LEU A 637 4.12 -1.14 38.11
C LEU A 637 5.40 -1.81 38.64
N ASN A 638 5.57 -2.03 39.94
CA ASN A 638 6.81 -2.54 40.49
C ASN A 638 7.21 -3.93 39.96
N ARG A 639 6.24 -4.77 39.61
CA ARG A 639 6.42 -6.09 38.96
C ARG A 639 6.18 -6.09 37.46
N GLY A 640 6.01 -4.92 36.83
CA GLY A 640 5.67 -4.76 35.42
C GLY A 640 4.16 -4.75 35.17
N TYR A 641 3.78 -4.07 34.08
CA TYR A 641 2.38 -3.91 33.70
C TYR A 641 1.70 -5.27 33.40
N GLU A 642 2.42 -6.21 32.80
CA GLU A 642 1.87 -7.50 32.42
C GLU A 642 1.66 -8.45 33.62
N SER A 643 2.26 -8.14 34.79
CA SER A 643 1.97 -8.85 36.04
C SER A 643 0.61 -8.48 36.65
N LEU A 644 0.03 -7.36 36.25
CA LEU A 644 -1.30 -6.98 36.69
C LEU A 644 -2.35 -7.96 36.13
N ARG A 645 -3.36 -8.28 36.94
CA ARG A 645 -4.42 -9.19 36.52
C ARG A 645 -5.00 -8.77 35.15
N THR A 646 -5.28 -9.75 34.31
CA THR A 646 -5.81 -9.53 32.97
C THR A 646 -7.26 -9.05 33.04
N CYS A 647 -7.64 -8.19 32.08
CA CYS A 647 -9.02 -7.69 31.95
C CYS A 647 -9.99 -8.71 31.36
N SER A 648 -9.49 -9.76 30.69
CA SER A 648 -10.36 -10.77 30.09
C SER A 648 -11.08 -11.57 31.18
N SER A 649 -12.39 -11.61 31.12
CA SER A 649 -13.15 -12.65 31.81
C SER A 649 -12.84 -13.96 31.10
N GLU A 650 -12.44 -14.99 31.84
CA GLU A 650 -12.54 -16.37 31.34
C GLU A 650 -13.99 -16.59 30.90
N MET A 651 -14.17 -17.00 29.64
CA MET A 651 -15.49 -17.40 29.12
C MET A 651 -15.89 -18.72 29.70
#